data_c5e9e75d6f5b0e002856589d8da22a86
#
_entry.id   c5e9e75d6f5b0e002856589d8da22a86
#
_cell.length_a   1.000
_cell.length_b   1.000
_cell.length_c   1.000
_cell.angle_alpha   90.00
_cell.angle_beta   90.00
_cell.angle_gamma   90.00
#
_symmetry.space_group_name_H-M   'P 1'
#
loop_
_entity.id
_entity.type
_entity.pdbx_description
1 polymer ?
#
loop_
_entity_poly.entity_id
_entity_poly.type
_entity_poly.pdbx_seq_one_letter_code
_entity_poly.pdbx_strand_id
1 'polypeptide(L)'
;MNIIKKIHIIILLSICSLMGTNAQNSINDSITIMLQQLQREQKPMANYRLSSVNINKKKKIIQINLTESFATIVFKESFIDSLKAKIRQYLTKEQKKYTINIFAGGEDITNLVPNIYRHHIEKDRRRLTKSNKHGKSFVKNTSKPINIDEGLNNRNIALWNSHGWYYEQRFDRWEWQRARLLTTVEDKFSTQMVMSYLLPMLENAGAYVLLPRERDIQTDMIICDNDSSWDTKGSSSGYKLYGDKANILTDSIIGFANRQEVYIDRQNPFVMGRAVAVKTEKRASTWIDYTPNLTKAGWYSVSVAYRSIADGIEDAHYKVCHSGGTTDLIVNQTIGGGTWVYLGTFFFDPDDTEAHRKVILSNESHKVDGTVVADAVKFGGGMGNIARRPATQATIDSIPDETVRSKTKLISTFTKERYTTSQRAKFWEGARYYLQWAGMPFDVYSHTYGINDYTDDYASRGKWVNYLNYGSVNAPDYEGLGIPIDLSLAFHSDAGIDTASTVGSLAIVSTVSDKQTVFPNKQSRYASVDMANIILSEIKKDIRSTADSLWSIRGIKNANYAESRMPTVPSMILESMSHQNFNDMRLGLDPSFQFTFARAVYKGILKFIAYQHNRSYAVQPLPVNSFSAILDGNSVRLHWTHTTDSMEHTAKPKGYVIYTRKFAVNDSHSDKGFDNGIVVKGTSVKLHISTDSIYSYKVTAFNDGGESFPSEILSVCRRSNDKGEVLVINGFTKTSPPAVINRPDKKGFLPSEDYAIPYKTDYSYTGNQYDFDPKNRWTDDDSPGFGASYGTYEQIAVAGNSFDYPLSHGEAIAKAGFSFSSASIQAVEKNSVSLDRFKITDLILGKQKRIKNGFTGQAQYATISPDMQTILNDYLQQGKSLLVSGAYIGKDLIGLGSPTDSTFARNTLKISWRTDHAADNCTVRGVYSPAIDISSYECCPVNNKINSDIYVLESPDAIEPANKQGYTIMRYAENSMSAAIAVSGAYRVVIAGFPLETITDKAQKAAIFEKLLLFLK
;
A
#
# COMPACT_ATOMS: atom_id res chain seq x y z
N MET A 1 -12.03 59.71 64.42
CA MET A 1 -10.79 59.16 63.78
C MET A 1 -10.91 57.69 63.28
N ASN A 2 -11.85 56.89 63.73
CA ASN A 2 -11.98 55.45 63.29
C ASN A 2 -12.82 55.23 62.02
N ILE A 3 -13.65 56.17 61.61
CA ILE A 3 -14.49 56.02 60.39
C ILE A 3 -13.69 56.39 59.16
N ILE A 4 -12.82 57.40 59.22
CA ILE A 4 -11.97 57.78 58.06
C ILE A 4 -10.90 56.72 57.74
N LYS A 5 -10.35 56.00 58.76
CA LYS A 5 -9.46 54.86 58.50
C LYS A 5 -10.14 53.65 57.88
N LYS A 6 -11.44 53.38 58.19
CA LYS A 6 -12.21 52.29 57.55
C LYS A 6 -12.57 52.63 56.10
N ILE A 7 -12.86 53.90 55.80
CA ILE A 7 -13.18 54.30 54.40
C ILE A 7 -11.92 54.29 53.53
N HIS A 8 -10.75 54.67 54.04
CA HIS A 8 -9.47 54.54 53.30
C HIS A 8 -9.06 53.08 53.04
N ILE A 9 -9.34 52.15 53.97
CA ILE A 9 -9.06 50.75 53.81
C ILE A 9 -10.04 50.14 52.79
N ILE A 10 -11.30 50.56 52.77
CA ILE A 10 -12.29 50.11 51.78
C ILE A 10 -12.00 50.66 50.38
N ILE A 11 -11.56 51.92 50.28
CA ILE A 11 -11.15 52.51 48.99
C ILE A 11 -9.86 51.88 48.46
N LEU A 12 -8.86 51.61 49.36
CA LEU A 12 -7.64 50.92 48.97
C LEU A 12 -7.92 49.46 48.53
N LEU A 13 -8.81 48.76 49.20
CA LEU A 13 -9.25 47.41 48.82
C LEU A 13 -10.04 47.42 47.48
N SER A 14 -10.86 48.45 47.24
CA SER A 14 -11.61 48.63 45.97
C SER A 14 -10.65 48.99 44.82
N ILE A 15 -9.66 49.85 45.05
CA ILE A 15 -8.66 50.22 44.04
C ILE A 15 -7.73 49.06 43.76
N CYS A 16 -7.35 48.27 44.78
CA CYS A 16 -6.59 47.03 44.55
C CYS A 16 -7.37 45.95 43.84
N SER A 17 -8.71 45.85 44.03
CA SER A 17 -9.58 44.92 43.26
C SER A 17 -9.80 45.41 41.83
N LEU A 18 -9.96 46.69 41.59
CA LEU A 18 -10.08 47.31 40.27
C LEU A 18 -8.77 47.22 39.44
N MET A 19 -7.61 47.41 40.09
CA MET A 19 -6.32 47.25 39.45
C MET A 19 -6.04 45.75 39.15
N GLY A 20 -6.52 44.84 40.02
CA GLY A 20 -6.42 43.40 39.82
C GLY A 20 -7.30 42.92 38.65
N THR A 21 -8.51 43.47 38.53
CA THR A 21 -9.47 43.15 37.45
C THR A 21 -9.02 43.69 36.10
N ASN A 22 -8.51 44.92 36.04
CA ASN A 22 -7.98 45.50 34.80
C ASN A 22 -6.73 44.76 34.28
N ALA A 23 -5.82 44.37 35.17
CA ALA A 23 -4.64 43.57 34.78
C ALA A 23 -5.01 42.17 34.31
N GLN A 24 -6.05 41.57 34.89
CA GLN A 24 -6.54 40.24 34.50
C GLN A 24 -7.31 40.29 33.19
N ASN A 25 -8.06 41.30 32.92
CA ASN A 25 -8.74 41.52 31.62
C ASN A 25 -7.68 41.71 30.51
N SER A 26 -6.62 42.48 30.75
CA SER A 26 -5.50 42.64 29.80
C SER A 26 -4.75 41.34 29.48
N ILE A 27 -4.56 40.43 30.46
CA ILE A 27 -3.95 39.13 30.24
C ILE A 27 -4.89 38.23 29.45
N ASN A 28 -6.18 38.19 29.77
CA ASN A 28 -7.19 37.41 29.08
C ASN A 28 -7.29 37.80 27.60
N ASP A 29 -7.30 39.10 27.30
CA ASP A 29 -7.35 39.63 25.93
C ASP A 29 -6.09 39.27 25.16
N SER A 30 -4.92 39.37 25.76
CA SER A 30 -3.64 39.04 25.15
C SER A 30 -3.52 37.52 24.81
N ILE A 31 -3.96 36.67 25.72
CA ILE A 31 -3.99 35.19 25.49
C ILE A 31 -5.01 34.87 24.39
N THR A 32 -6.16 35.51 24.37
CA THR A 32 -7.19 35.34 23.35
C THR A 32 -6.68 35.70 21.96
N ILE A 33 -5.99 36.83 21.81
CA ILE A 33 -5.36 37.25 20.55
C ILE A 33 -4.30 36.23 20.11
N MET A 34 -3.47 35.75 21.01
CA MET A 34 -2.46 34.73 20.75
C MET A 34 -3.09 33.40 20.29
N LEU A 35 -4.20 32.98 20.90
CA LEU A 35 -4.93 31.79 20.49
C LEU A 35 -5.55 31.95 19.09
N GLN A 36 -6.08 33.12 18.78
CA GLN A 36 -6.61 33.43 17.43
C GLN A 36 -5.52 33.38 16.36
N GLN A 37 -4.31 33.87 16.66
CA GLN A 37 -3.19 33.78 15.75
C GLN A 37 -2.80 32.30 15.53
N LEU A 38 -2.64 31.53 16.62
CA LEU A 38 -2.29 30.11 16.55
C LEU A 38 -3.34 29.31 15.77
N GLN A 39 -4.62 29.65 15.92
CA GLN A 39 -5.71 29.02 15.18
C GLN A 39 -5.63 29.25 13.66
N ARG A 40 -5.23 30.46 13.22
CA ARG A 40 -4.99 30.75 11.79
C ARG A 40 -3.84 29.92 11.23
N GLU A 41 -2.79 29.68 12.03
CA GLU A 41 -1.62 28.91 11.62
C GLU A 41 -1.90 27.40 11.58
N GLN A 42 -2.75 26.88 12.46
CA GLN A 42 -2.95 25.43 12.63
C GLN A 42 -4.24 24.89 11.99
N LYS A 43 -5.21 25.75 11.65
CA LYS A 43 -6.53 25.38 11.09
C LYS A 43 -7.19 24.21 11.84
N PRO A 44 -7.43 24.32 13.18
CA PRO A 44 -7.99 23.24 13.96
C PRO A 44 -9.46 22.97 13.60
N MET A 45 -9.96 21.77 13.98
CA MET A 45 -11.35 21.37 13.79
C MET A 45 -12.35 22.26 14.58
N ALA A 46 -11.91 22.80 15.72
CA ALA A 46 -12.73 23.67 16.55
C ALA A 46 -11.88 24.81 17.14
N ASN A 47 -12.53 25.93 17.39
CA ASN A 47 -11.84 27.14 17.85
C ASN A 47 -11.16 26.96 19.21
N TYR A 48 -9.90 27.37 19.31
CA TYR A 48 -9.19 27.48 20.57
C TYR A 48 -9.74 28.68 21.36
N ARG A 49 -10.20 28.46 22.58
CA ARG A 49 -10.74 29.52 23.44
C ARG A 49 -10.12 29.44 24.83
N LEU A 50 -9.93 30.61 25.43
CA LEU A 50 -9.57 30.74 26.83
C LEU A 50 -10.82 30.50 27.68
N SER A 51 -10.78 29.54 28.62
CA SER A 51 -11.85 29.28 29.59
C SER A 51 -11.66 30.13 30.85
N SER A 52 -10.46 30.19 31.44
CA SER A 52 -10.14 31.03 32.59
C SER A 52 -8.64 31.17 32.80
N VAL A 53 -8.25 32.22 33.49
CA VAL A 53 -6.91 32.44 34.05
C VAL A 53 -7.03 32.65 35.55
N ASN A 54 -6.36 31.78 36.33
CA ASN A 54 -6.34 31.85 37.80
C ASN A 54 -4.92 32.14 38.29
N ILE A 55 -4.74 33.24 38.98
CA ILE A 55 -3.44 33.67 39.52
C ILE A 55 -3.40 33.45 41.04
N ASN A 56 -2.65 32.47 41.50
CA ASN A 56 -2.42 32.24 42.91
C ASN A 56 -1.11 32.92 43.37
N LYS A 57 -1.25 34.10 43.96
CA LYS A 57 -0.08 34.89 44.45
C LYS A 57 0.67 34.19 45.58
N LYS A 58 -0.04 33.45 46.46
CA LYS A 58 0.63 32.73 47.60
C LYS A 58 1.50 31.59 47.10
N LYS A 59 0.99 30.81 46.18
CA LYS A 59 1.74 29.66 45.61
C LYS A 59 2.63 30.05 44.42
N LYS A 60 2.55 31.30 43.94
CA LYS A 60 3.24 31.80 42.74
C LYS A 60 2.97 30.94 41.51
N ILE A 61 1.68 30.60 41.26
CA ILE A 61 1.23 29.79 40.17
C ILE A 61 0.20 30.58 39.33
N ILE A 62 0.34 30.51 38.01
CA ILE A 62 -0.66 30.98 37.06
C ILE A 62 -1.21 29.73 36.37
N GLN A 63 -2.50 29.48 36.54
CA GLN A 63 -3.21 28.40 35.88
C GLN A 63 -4.05 28.97 34.74
N ILE A 64 -3.84 28.47 33.52
CA ILE A 64 -4.55 28.86 32.32
C ILE A 64 -5.36 27.66 31.87
N ASN A 65 -6.67 27.80 31.81
CA ASN A 65 -7.57 26.77 31.36
C ASN A 65 -8.08 27.11 29.94
N LEU A 66 -7.87 26.21 29.01
CA LEU A 66 -8.27 26.32 27.60
C LEU A 66 -9.38 25.31 27.30
N THR A 67 -10.10 25.52 26.21
CA THR A 67 -11.10 24.57 25.74
C THR A 67 -10.46 23.25 25.33
N GLU A 68 -11.23 22.16 25.33
CA GLU A 68 -10.78 20.81 24.94
C GLU A 68 -10.18 20.78 23.53
N SER A 69 -10.67 21.65 22.61
CA SER A 69 -10.10 21.79 21.27
C SER A 69 -8.61 22.06 21.25
N PHE A 70 -8.05 22.72 22.30
CA PHE A 70 -6.62 22.94 22.39
C PHE A 70 -5.84 21.64 22.68
N ALA A 71 -6.45 20.64 23.32
CA ALA A 71 -5.84 19.33 23.58
C ALA A 71 -5.59 18.51 22.31
N THR A 72 -6.19 18.87 21.16
CA THR A 72 -5.99 18.17 19.89
C THR A 72 -4.64 18.46 19.23
N ILE A 73 -3.89 19.46 19.72
CA ILE A 73 -2.58 19.85 19.16
C ILE A 73 -1.59 18.68 19.22
N VAL A 74 -0.79 18.53 18.18
CA VAL A 74 0.37 17.62 18.15
C VAL A 74 1.50 18.24 18.95
N PHE A 75 1.52 17.97 20.28
CA PHE A 75 2.44 18.61 21.21
C PHE A 75 3.87 18.14 21.08
N LYS A 76 4.81 19.09 21.17
CA LYS A 76 6.23 18.87 21.47
C LYS A 76 6.61 19.77 22.66
N GLU A 77 7.61 19.39 23.44
CA GLU A 77 8.07 20.18 24.59
C GLU A 77 8.47 21.60 24.17
N SER A 78 9.19 21.74 23.05
CA SER A 78 9.59 23.02 22.48
C SER A 78 8.41 23.95 22.14
N PHE A 79 7.27 23.38 21.76
CA PHE A 79 6.04 24.14 21.51
C PHE A 79 5.46 24.70 22.82
N ILE A 80 5.44 23.88 23.89
CA ILE A 80 4.97 24.30 25.23
C ILE A 80 5.88 25.41 25.78
N ASP A 81 7.20 25.29 25.63
CA ASP A 81 8.16 26.28 26.06
C ASP A 81 7.99 27.60 25.33
N SER A 82 7.80 27.55 24.00
CA SER A 82 7.50 28.71 23.17
C SER A 82 6.18 29.39 23.60
N LEU A 83 5.15 28.57 23.88
CA LEU A 83 3.84 29.06 24.34
C LEU A 83 3.97 29.76 25.70
N LYS A 84 4.65 29.11 26.66
CA LYS A 84 4.92 29.71 27.97
C LYS A 84 5.77 30.98 27.87
N ALA A 85 6.75 31.03 26.96
CA ALA A 85 7.58 32.20 26.73
C ALA A 85 6.75 33.37 26.16
N LYS A 86 5.85 33.12 25.20
CA LYS A 86 4.92 34.12 24.68
C LYS A 86 3.97 34.63 25.76
N ILE A 87 3.39 33.77 26.57
CA ILE A 87 2.53 34.17 27.71
C ILE A 87 3.29 35.04 28.70
N ARG A 88 4.55 34.71 29.01
CA ARG A 88 5.39 35.53 29.93
C ARG A 88 5.57 36.96 29.45
N GLN A 89 5.49 37.27 28.18
CA GLN A 89 5.61 38.63 27.66
C GLN A 89 4.47 39.53 28.15
N TYR A 90 3.29 38.97 28.39
CA TYR A 90 2.09 39.71 28.85
C TYR A 90 2.02 39.83 30.40
N LEU A 91 2.95 39.23 31.15
CA LEU A 91 2.93 39.22 32.60
C LEU A 91 3.73 40.36 33.18
N THR A 92 3.36 40.82 34.42
CA THR A 92 4.12 41.79 35.20
C THR A 92 5.48 41.24 35.59
N LYS A 93 6.44 42.13 35.98
CA LYS A 93 7.79 41.74 36.44
C LYS A 93 7.74 40.67 37.53
N GLU A 94 6.80 40.75 38.47
CA GLU A 94 6.62 39.78 39.56
C GLU A 94 6.02 38.47 39.03
N GLN A 95 4.97 38.54 38.22
CA GLN A 95 4.29 37.36 37.66
C GLN A 95 5.17 36.56 36.70
N LYS A 96 6.14 37.17 36.04
CA LYS A 96 7.13 36.46 35.20
C LYS A 96 7.93 35.40 35.97
N LYS A 97 7.99 35.48 37.29
CA LYS A 97 8.64 34.52 38.19
C LYS A 97 7.72 33.36 38.61
N TYR A 98 6.41 33.39 38.22
CA TYR A 98 5.45 32.37 38.60
C TYR A 98 5.55 31.16 37.68
N THR A 99 5.18 29.99 38.21
CA THR A 99 5.03 28.77 37.43
C THR A 99 3.75 28.90 36.61
N ILE A 100 3.82 28.65 35.29
CA ILE A 100 2.70 28.66 34.40
C ILE A 100 2.30 27.21 34.12
N ASN A 101 1.06 26.82 34.52
CA ASN A 101 0.42 25.55 34.23
C ASN A 101 -0.72 25.82 33.24
N ILE A 102 -0.75 25.04 32.16
CA ILE A 102 -1.76 25.19 31.08
C ILE A 102 -2.53 23.90 31.01
N PHE A 103 -3.85 23.99 31.06
CA PHE A 103 -4.78 22.87 30.96
C PHE A 103 -5.66 23.05 29.72
N ALA A 104 -5.97 21.96 29.05
CA ALA A 104 -6.92 21.93 27.95
C ALA A 104 -7.95 20.82 28.21
N GLY A 105 -9.24 21.20 28.30
CA GLY A 105 -10.31 20.26 28.68
C GLY A 105 -10.09 19.58 30.04
N GLY A 106 -9.39 20.25 30.96
CA GLY A 106 -9.06 19.68 32.28
C GLY A 106 -7.75 18.90 32.35
N GLU A 107 -7.12 18.58 31.22
CA GLU A 107 -5.86 17.85 31.11
C GLU A 107 -4.66 18.81 31.07
N ASP A 108 -3.61 18.55 31.86
CA ASP A 108 -2.36 19.30 31.75
C ASP A 108 -1.71 18.99 30.39
N ILE A 109 -1.46 20.04 29.58
CA ILE A 109 -0.91 19.87 28.23
C ILE A 109 0.48 19.19 28.21
N THR A 110 1.21 19.19 29.33
CA THR A 110 2.47 18.46 29.43
C THR A 110 2.27 16.95 29.37
N ASN A 111 1.09 16.44 29.75
CA ASN A 111 0.74 15.04 29.62
C ASN A 111 0.51 14.62 28.16
N LEU A 112 0.22 15.57 27.27
CA LEU A 112 -0.01 15.33 25.83
C LEU A 112 1.29 15.28 25.02
N VAL A 113 2.45 15.61 25.63
CA VAL A 113 3.76 15.48 24.98
C VAL A 113 4.19 14.01 25.01
N PRO A 114 4.50 13.39 23.85
CA PRO A 114 5.08 12.06 23.81
C PRO A 114 6.40 11.94 24.55
N ASN A 115 6.62 10.80 25.17
CA ASN A 115 7.87 10.54 25.90
C ASN A 115 9.14 10.77 25.06
N ILE A 116 9.12 10.48 23.77
CA ILE A 116 10.26 10.68 22.86
C ILE A 116 10.65 12.17 22.72
N TYR A 117 9.69 13.08 22.90
CA TYR A 117 9.89 14.53 22.77
C TYR A 117 10.04 15.26 24.14
N ARG A 118 10.17 14.51 25.26
CA ARG A 118 10.38 15.06 26.60
C ARG A 118 11.88 15.14 26.90
N HIS A 119 12.40 16.34 27.06
CA HIS A 119 13.80 16.61 27.38
C HIS A 119 13.96 17.13 28.83
N HIS A 120 13.08 18.05 29.26
CA HIS A 120 13.01 18.63 30.61
C HIS A 120 11.75 18.18 31.36
N ILE A 121 10.71 17.77 30.66
CA ILE A 121 9.52 17.16 31.25
C ILE A 121 9.86 15.71 31.63
N GLU A 122 9.50 15.29 32.84
CA GLU A 122 9.73 13.92 33.29
C GLU A 122 9.04 12.89 32.37
N LYS A 123 9.77 11.84 32.00
CA LYS A 123 9.25 10.75 31.17
C LYS A 123 8.30 9.87 31.98
N ASP A 124 7.10 9.65 31.47
CA ASP A 124 6.11 8.75 32.08
C ASP A 124 6.41 7.28 31.66
N ARG A 125 7.10 6.56 32.55
CA ARG A 125 7.48 5.16 32.32
C ARG A 125 6.28 4.23 32.18
N ARG A 126 5.08 4.61 32.63
CA ARG A 126 3.86 3.82 32.47
C ARG A 126 3.41 3.72 31.02
N ARG A 127 3.89 4.60 30.12
CA ARG A 127 3.60 4.56 28.68
C ARG A 127 4.45 3.55 27.92
N LEU A 128 5.52 3.05 28.52
CA LEU A 128 6.40 2.08 27.88
C LEU A 128 5.85 0.66 28.05
N THR A 129 6.02 -0.15 27.01
CA THR A 129 5.67 -1.56 27.07
C THR A 129 6.55 -2.33 28.04
N LYS A 130 6.01 -3.39 28.63
CA LYS A 130 6.75 -4.37 29.42
C LYS A 130 7.07 -5.63 28.63
N SER A 131 6.63 -5.73 27.39
CA SER A 131 6.90 -6.87 26.54
C SER A 131 8.38 -7.06 26.24
N ASN A 132 8.75 -8.25 25.79
CA ASN A 132 10.14 -8.60 25.48
C ASN A 132 10.75 -7.63 24.44
N LYS A 133 11.93 -7.10 24.76
CA LYS A 133 12.68 -6.17 23.93
C LYS A 133 12.95 -6.72 22.51
N HIS A 134 13.23 -8.01 22.38
CA HIS A 134 13.56 -8.64 21.10
C HIS A 134 12.37 -9.31 20.41
N GLY A 135 11.28 -9.57 21.15
CA GLY A 135 10.14 -10.34 20.64
C GLY A 135 10.48 -11.81 20.31
N LYS A 136 9.46 -12.58 19.94
CA LYS A 136 9.62 -13.90 19.32
C LYS A 136 8.96 -13.84 17.95
N SER A 137 9.62 -14.42 16.94
CA SER A 137 9.06 -14.49 15.61
C SER A 137 7.81 -15.36 15.60
N PHE A 138 6.75 -14.90 14.95
CA PHE A 138 5.57 -15.72 14.69
C PHE A 138 5.75 -16.52 13.41
N VAL A 139 6.11 -15.84 12.30
CA VAL A 139 6.53 -16.44 11.04
C VAL A 139 7.87 -15.83 10.63
N LYS A 140 8.84 -16.65 10.26
CA LYS A 140 10.17 -16.21 9.84
C LYS A 140 10.53 -16.83 8.49
N ASN A 141 10.78 -15.99 7.49
CA ASN A 141 11.38 -16.41 6.22
C ASN A 141 12.90 -16.61 6.42
N THR A 142 13.36 -17.86 6.42
CA THR A 142 14.78 -18.20 6.58
C THR A 142 15.58 -18.20 5.29
N SER A 143 14.90 -18.15 4.13
CA SER A 143 15.51 -17.95 2.82
C SER A 143 15.82 -16.49 2.50
N LYS A 144 15.34 -15.54 3.31
CA LYS A 144 15.66 -14.11 3.13
C LYS A 144 17.15 -13.87 3.38
N PRO A 145 17.93 -13.34 2.41
CA PRO A 145 19.39 -13.34 2.51
C PRO A 145 19.96 -12.21 3.38
N ILE A 146 19.10 -11.41 4.04
CA ILE A 146 19.48 -10.28 4.88
C ILE A 146 18.87 -10.39 6.27
N ASN A 147 19.57 -9.82 7.26
CA ASN A 147 19.05 -9.61 8.61
C ASN A 147 18.62 -8.16 8.80
N ILE A 148 17.57 -7.97 9.60
CA ILE A 148 16.96 -6.66 9.89
C ILE A 148 17.01 -6.45 11.41
N ASP A 149 18.06 -5.77 11.90
CA ASP A 149 18.32 -5.66 13.34
C ASP A 149 17.73 -4.37 13.95
N GLU A 150 17.60 -3.29 13.18
CA GLU A 150 17.08 -1.98 13.59
C GLU A 150 15.74 -1.62 12.93
N GLY A 151 15.06 -2.61 12.34
CA GLY A 151 13.73 -2.50 11.79
C GLY A 151 12.64 -2.99 12.74
N LEU A 152 11.64 -3.65 12.16
CA LEU A 152 10.46 -4.20 12.83
C LEU A 152 10.51 -5.73 12.99
N ASN A 153 11.67 -6.33 12.93
CA ASN A 153 11.84 -7.77 13.05
C ASN A 153 11.23 -8.30 14.37
N ASN A 154 10.48 -9.40 14.28
CA ASN A 154 9.72 -10.01 15.39
C ASN A 154 8.64 -9.09 16.00
N ARG A 155 8.10 -8.14 15.24
CA ARG A 155 6.98 -7.29 15.64
C ARG A 155 5.71 -7.68 14.92
N ASN A 156 4.61 -7.74 15.66
CA ASN A 156 3.30 -8.09 15.14
C ASN A 156 2.41 -6.84 15.15
N ILE A 157 1.94 -6.45 13.98
CA ILE A 157 1.14 -5.24 13.77
C ILE A 157 -0.23 -5.64 13.26
N ALA A 158 -1.29 -5.20 13.94
CA ALA A 158 -2.65 -5.30 13.43
C ALA A 158 -2.97 -4.03 12.61
N LEU A 159 -3.28 -4.22 11.32
CA LEU A 159 -3.53 -3.13 10.38
C LEU A 159 -4.79 -3.42 9.57
N TRP A 160 -5.60 -2.41 9.29
CA TRP A 160 -6.72 -2.55 8.34
C TRP A 160 -6.95 -1.29 7.50
N ASN A 161 -7.50 -1.53 6.34
CA ASN A 161 -7.74 -0.57 5.28
C ASN A 161 -9.24 -0.23 5.22
N SER A 162 -9.70 0.63 6.14
CA SER A 162 -11.09 1.08 6.25
C SER A 162 -12.10 -0.07 6.49
N HIS A 163 -13.26 -0.05 5.84
CA HIS A 163 -14.38 -0.93 6.15
C HIS A 163 -14.45 -2.17 5.25
N GLY A 164 -14.83 -2.01 3.98
CA GLY A 164 -15.06 -3.06 3.01
C GLY A 164 -16.54 -3.20 2.63
N TRP A 165 -16.79 -4.03 1.61
CA TRP A 165 -18.13 -4.32 1.11
C TRP A 165 -18.91 -5.09 2.16
N TYR A 166 -20.09 -4.59 2.56
CA TYR A 166 -20.88 -5.18 3.64
C TYR A 166 -22.37 -5.33 3.28
N TYR A 167 -23.08 -6.17 4.03
CA TYR A 167 -24.50 -6.36 3.91
C TYR A 167 -25.27 -5.37 4.79
N GLU A 168 -26.09 -4.51 4.17
CA GLU A 168 -26.95 -3.57 4.86
C GLU A 168 -28.33 -4.18 5.07
N GLN A 169 -28.62 -4.56 6.32
CA GLN A 169 -29.87 -5.22 6.68
C GLN A 169 -31.11 -4.38 6.40
N ARG A 170 -31.03 -3.05 6.52
CA ARG A 170 -32.17 -2.13 6.28
C ARG A 170 -32.66 -2.18 4.86
N PHE A 171 -31.76 -2.42 3.90
CA PHE A 171 -32.05 -2.37 2.47
C PHE A 171 -32.00 -3.73 1.79
N ASP A 172 -31.66 -4.80 2.54
CA ASP A 172 -31.47 -6.17 2.01
C ASP A 172 -30.53 -6.18 0.79
N ARG A 173 -29.41 -5.47 0.91
CA ARG A 173 -28.42 -5.35 -0.17
C ARG A 173 -26.99 -5.30 0.37
N TRP A 174 -26.04 -5.63 -0.52
CA TRP A 174 -24.62 -5.44 -0.28
C TRP A 174 -24.18 -4.08 -0.83
N GLU A 175 -23.38 -3.35 -0.07
CA GLU A 175 -22.95 -2.00 -0.46
C GLU A 175 -21.64 -1.57 0.20
N TRP A 176 -21.05 -0.45 -0.24
CA TRP A 176 -20.01 0.27 0.49
C TRP A 176 -20.65 1.10 1.61
N GLN A 177 -19.86 1.37 2.66
CA GLN A 177 -20.32 2.23 3.75
C GLN A 177 -20.35 3.71 3.40
N ARG A 178 -19.82 4.08 2.26
CA ARG A 178 -19.72 5.48 1.78
C ARG A 178 -20.08 5.58 0.31
N ALA A 179 -20.47 6.79 -0.10
CA ALA A 179 -20.74 7.10 -1.50
C ALA A 179 -19.49 7.02 -2.38
N ARG A 180 -19.69 6.71 -3.65
CA ARG A 180 -18.66 6.77 -4.69
C ARG A 180 -18.45 8.19 -5.11
N LEU A 181 -17.29 8.77 -4.81
CA LEU A 181 -16.96 10.16 -5.10
C LEU A 181 -15.58 10.27 -5.72
N LEU A 182 -15.42 11.21 -6.67
CA LEU A 182 -14.11 11.54 -7.25
C LEU A 182 -13.36 10.32 -7.77
N THR A 183 -14.10 9.43 -8.48
CA THR A 183 -13.64 8.17 -9.10
C THR A 183 -13.27 7.03 -8.14
N THR A 184 -13.52 7.18 -6.85
CA THR A 184 -13.19 6.19 -5.82
C THR A 184 -14.28 6.05 -4.76
N VAL A 185 -14.01 5.25 -3.74
CA VAL A 185 -14.74 5.18 -2.46
C VAL A 185 -13.72 5.01 -1.34
N GLU A 186 -14.04 5.44 -0.12
CA GLU A 186 -13.14 5.39 1.04
C GLU A 186 -12.39 4.06 1.15
N ASP A 187 -13.12 2.95 1.06
CA ASP A 187 -12.60 1.60 1.24
C ASP A 187 -11.54 1.22 0.21
N LYS A 188 -11.78 1.54 -1.06
CA LYS A 188 -10.86 1.26 -2.16
C LYS A 188 -9.66 2.21 -2.13
N PHE A 189 -9.87 3.48 -1.81
CA PHE A 189 -8.80 4.46 -1.63
C PHE A 189 -7.85 4.05 -0.49
N SER A 190 -8.39 3.69 0.67
CA SER A 190 -7.60 3.21 1.81
C SER A 190 -6.88 1.89 1.49
N THR A 191 -7.53 1.00 0.71
CA THR A 191 -6.91 -0.23 0.21
C THR A 191 -5.69 0.08 -0.68
N GLN A 192 -5.79 1.05 -1.59
CA GLN A 192 -4.65 1.49 -2.42
C GLN A 192 -3.47 1.95 -1.57
N MET A 193 -3.71 2.79 -0.57
CA MET A 193 -2.67 3.32 0.31
C MET A 193 -1.99 2.23 1.14
N VAL A 194 -2.78 1.31 1.68
CA VAL A 194 -2.29 0.25 2.55
C VAL A 194 -1.63 -0.86 1.74
N MET A 195 -2.32 -1.46 0.78
CA MET A 195 -1.85 -2.67 0.09
C MET A 195 -0.69 -2.40 -0.87
N SER A 196 -0.70 -1.25 -1.57
CA SER A 196 0.37 -0.92 -2.52
C SER A 196 1.63 -0.35 -1.86
N TYR A 197 1.51 0.25 -0.66
CA TYR A 197 2.63 0.99 -0.08
C TYR A 197 2.90 0.67 1.39
N LEU A 198 1.95 0.91 2.31
CA LEU A 198 2.23 0.81 3.75
C LEU A 198 2.54 -0.63 4.19
N LEU A 199 1.72 -1.59 3.78
CA LEU A 199 1.91 -3.00 4.09
C LEU A 199 3.27 -3.53 3.62
N PRO A 200 3.67 -3.34 2.33
CA PRO A 200 5.01 -3.73 1.88
C PRO A 200 6.14 -3.04 2.63
N MET A 201 6.00 -1.76 3.02
CA MET A 201 7.04 -1.06 3.80
C MET A 201 7.22 -1.66 5.19
N LEU A 202 6.13 -2.03 5.86
CA LEU A 202 6.18 -2.66 7.19
C LEU A 202 6.80 -4.08 7.11
N GLU A 203 6.39 -4.88 6.12
CA GLU A 203 6.90 -6.24 5.91
C GLU A 203 8.37 -6.23 5.45
N ASN A 204 8.77 -5.28 4.60
CA ASN A 204 10.16 -5.06 4.20
C ASN A 204 11.05 -4.64 5.38
N ALA A 205 10.49 -3.99 6.39
CA ALA A 205 11.17 -3.68 7.65
C ALA A 205 11.16 -4.85 8.65
N GLY A 206 10.56 -5.99 8.31
CA GLY A 206 10.58 -7.21 9.11
C GLY A 206 9.36 -7.44 10.00
N ALA A 207 8.33 -6.58 9.94
CA ALA A 207 7.10 -6.81 10.68
C ALA A 207 6.30 -8.00 10.14
N TYR A 208 5.62 -8.72 11.03
CA TYR A 208 4.51 -9.59 10.63
C TYR A 208 3.20 -8.80 10.77
N VAL A 209 2.59 -8.51 9.62
CA VAL A 209 1.38 -7.68 9.58
C VAL A 209 0.15 -8.57 9.45
N LEU A 210 -0.77 -8.46 10.43
CA LEU A 210 -2.04 -9.16 10.45
C LEU A 210 -3.15 -8.22 9.96
N LEU A 211 -4.00 -8.75 9.07
CA LEU A 211 -5.13 -8.03 8.48
C LEU A 211 -6.44 -8.75 8.86
N PRO A 212 -7.50 -8.02 9.24
CA PRO A 212 -8.82 -8.61 9.49
C PRO A 212 -9.64 -8.84 8.22
N ARG A 213 -9.04 -8.61 7.05
CA ARG A 213 -9.61 -8.82 5.72
C ARG A 213 -8.69 -9.68 4.88
N GLU A 214 -9.23 -10.36 3.83
CA GLU A 214 -8.42 -11.13 2.90
C GLU A 214 -7.40 -10.21 2.20
N ARG A 215 -6.16 -10.68 2.08
CA ARG A 215 -5.08 -9.93 1.42
C ARG A 215 -4.88 -10.25 -0.06
N ASP A 216 -5.44 -11.38 -0.53
CA ASP A 216 -5.31 -11.85 -1.90
C ASP A 216 -6.55 -11.51 -2.72
N ILE A 217 -6.36 -10.79 -3.82
CA ILE A 217 -7.43 -10.42 -4.74
C ILE A 217 -7.86 -11.56 -5.67
N GLN A 218 -7.11 -12.67 -5.71
CA GLN A 218 -7.47 -13.84 -6.51
C GLN A 218 -8.88 -14.32 -6.18
N THR A 219 -9.68 -14.52 -7.23
CA THR A 219 -11.01 -15.12 -7.10
C THR A 219 -10.95 -16.63 -6.94
N ASP A 220 -9.84 -17.25 -7.37
CA ASP A 220 -9.58 -18.67 -7.18
C ASP A 220 -9.02 -18.91 -5.77
N MET A 221 -9.44 -20.00 -5.15
CA MET A 221 -8.95 -20.47 -3.86
C MET A 221 -8.86 -21.98 -3.89
N ILE A 222 -7.68 -22.51 -3.66
CA ILE A 222 -7.42 -23.95 -3.57
C ILE A 222 -7.01 -24.26 -2.15
N ILE A 223 -7.64 -25.27 -1.56
CA ILE A 223 -7.32 -25.75 -0.21
C ILE A 223 -6.85 -27.18 -0.31
N CYS A 224 -5.64 -27.43 0.18
CA CYS A 224 -5.11 -28.78 0.38
C CYS A 224 -5.27 -29.14 1.87
N ASP A 225 -6.00 -30.22 2.15
CA ASP A 225 -6.42 -30.60 3.49
C ASP A 225 -6.44 -32.13 3.64
N ASN A 226 -6.21 -32.66 4.85
CA ASN A 226 -6.38 -34.08 5.14
C ASN A 226 -7.87 -34.49 5.14
N ASP A 227 -8.78 -33.55 5.31
CA ASP A 227 -10.22 -33.74 5.15
C ASP A 227 -10.68 -33.36 3.73
N SER A 228 -11.69 -34.06 3.19
CA SER A 228 -12.24 -33.73 1.88
C SER A 228 -13.06 -32.44 1.93
N SER A 229 -12.90 -31.58 0.91
CA SER A 229 -13.74 -30.40 0.71
C SER A 229 -15.08 -30.73 0.04
N TRP A 230 -16.03 -29.81 0.12
CA TRP A 230 -17.36 -29.95 -0.52
C TRP A 230 -17.26 -30.08 -2.04
N ASP A 231 -16.31 -29.39 -2.65
CA ASP A 231 -16.05 -29.33 -4.10
C ASP A 231 -15.16 -30.49 -4.58
N THR A 232 -14.41 -31.13 -3.68
CA THR A 232 -13.49 -32.25 -4.01
C THR A 232 -13.97 -33.58 -3.50
N LYS A 233 -15.24 -33.71 -3.21
CA LYS A 233 -15.85 -34.88 -2.62
C LYS A 233 -15.54 -36.15 -3.45
N GLY A 234 -14.72 -37.03 -2.89
CA GLY A 234 -14.27 -38.26 -3.56
C GLY A 234 -13.03 -38.14 -4.46
N SER A 235 -12.41 -36.96 -4.55
CA SER A 235 -11.13 -36.74 -5.26
C SER A 235 -10.00 -36.42 -4.28
N SER A 236 -8.74 -36.44 -4.78
CA SER A 236 -7.56 -36.09 -3.98
C SER A 236 -7.61 -34.61 -3.54
N SER A 237 -7.48 -34.36 -2.24
CA SER A 237 -7.38 -33.04 -1.64
C SER A 237 -5.99 -32.39 -1.83
N GLY A 238 -5.06 -33.04 -2.53
CA GLY A 238 -3.67 -32.59 -2.64
C GLY A 238 -2.82 -32.82 -1.39
N TYR A 239 -3.38 -33.36 -0.31
CA TYR A 239 -2.67 -33.72 0.93
C TYR A 239 -2.08 -35.12 0.82
N LYS A 240 -0.76 -35.25 1.07
CA LYS A 240 -0.08 -36.56 1.12
C LYS A 240 0.92 -36.60 2.26
N LEU A 241 0.78 -37.59 3.15
CA LEU A 241 1.71 -37.81 4.25
C LEU A 241 2.74 -38.89 3.84
N TYR A 242 4.03 -38.62 4.07
CA TYR A 242 5.17 -39.45 3.74
C TYR A 242 6.05 -39.72 4.96
N GLY A 243 6.86 -40.77 4.88
CA GLY A 243 7.87 -41.12 5.87
C GLY A 243 7.36 -42.06 6.93
N ASP A 244 7.90 -41.95 8.15
CA ASP A 244 7.65 -42.94 9.22
C ASP A 244 6.27 -42.67 9.89
N LYS A 245 5.35 -43.61 9.68
CA LYS A 245 3.99 -43.54 10.27
C LYS A 245 3.98 -43.75 11.79
N ALA A 246 5.06 -44.26 12.39
CA ALA A 246 5.20 -44.37 13.84
C ALA A 246 5.27 -43.00 14.53
N ASN A 247 5.57 -41.93 13.78
CA ASN A 247 5.57 -40.57 14.27
C ASN A 247 4.17 -39.94 14.35
N ILE A 248 3.15 -40.56 13.78
CA ILE A 248 1.76 -40.04 13.88
C ILE A 248 1.25 -40.34 15.30
N LEU A 249 1.02 -39.27 16.09
CA LEU A 249 0.54 -39.40 17.46
C LEU A 249 -1.00 -39.52 17.49
N THR A 250 -1.69 -38.73 16.71
CA THR A 250 -3.15 -38.74 16.53
C THR A 250 -3.54 -37.98 15.27
N ASP A 251 -4.69 -38.35 14.71
CA ASP A 251 -5.37 -37.68 13.58
C ASP A 251 -6.74 -37.12 13.97
N SER A 252 -6.99 -36.94 15.26
CA SER A 252 -8.31 -36.58 15.82
C SER A 252 -8.33 -35.24 16.55
N ILE A 253 -7.29 -34.38 16.37
CA ILE A 253 -7.31 -33.01 16.85
C ILE A 253 -8.37 -32.23 16.03
N ILE A 254 -9.24 -31.45 16.70
CA ILE A 254 -10.17 -30.56 15.99
C ILE A 254 -9.38 -29.60 15.11
N GLY A 255 -9.72 -29.55 13.82
CA GLY A 255 -9.03 -28.77 12.81
C GLY A 255 -9.99 -28.12 11.81
N PHE A 256 -9.41 -27.61 10.74
CA PHE A 256 -10.09 -27.02 9.61
C PHE A 256 -10.73 -28.11 8.72
N ALA A 257 -11.89 -27.80 8.12
CA ALA A 257 -12.37 -28.47 6.90
C ALA A 257 -13.32 -27.56 6.13
N ASN A 258 -13.13 -27.50 4.83
CA ASN A 258 -14.02 -26.77 3.90
C ASN A 258 -15.23 -27.64 3.54
N ARG A 259 -16.19 -27.81 4.46
CA ARG A 259 -17.33 -28.72 4.33
C ARG A 259 -18.49 -28.17 3.51
N GLN A 260 -18.53 -26.88 3.23
CA GLN A 260 -19.66 -26.20 2.64
C GLN A 260 -19.19 -25.18 1.58
N GLU A 261 -20.01 -24.99 0.55
CA GLU A 261 -19.79 -23.94 -0.44
C GLU A 261 -20.01 -22.55 0.18
N VAL A 262 -21.05 -22.45 1.03
CA VAL A 262 -21.50 -21.21 1.64
C VAL A 262 -21.72 -21.43 3.14
N TYR A 263 -21.22 -20.50 3.94
CA TYR A 263 -21.34 -20.52 5.39
C TYR A 263 -22.35 -19.48 5.87
N ILE A 264 -23.15 -19.82 6.86
CA ILE A 264 -24.09 -18.93 7.56
C ILE A 264 -23.58 -18.65 8.97
N ASP A 265 -24.26 -17.76 9.72
CA ASP A 265 -23.86 -17.39 11.08
C ASP A 265 -23.59 -18.60 11.98
N ARG A 266 -22.55 -18.48 12.81
CA ARG A 266 -22.07 -19.49 13.77
C ARG A 266 -21.37 -20.71 13.16
N GLN A 267 -21.35 -20.84 11.85
CA GLN A 267 -20.57 -21.89 11.20
C GLN A 267 -19.10 -21.45 11.12
N ASN A 268 -18.23 -22.31 11.65
CA ASN A 268 -16.80 -22.05 11.71
C ASN A 268 -16.05 -23.23 11.08
N PRO A 269 -15.37 -23.03 9.92
CA PRO A 269 -14.66 -24.13 9.26
C PRO A 269 -13.51 -24.72 10.08
N PHE A 270 -12.93 -23.96 11.03
CA PHE A 270 -11.81 -24.41 11.87
C PHE A 270 -12.22 -25.37 13.03
N VAL A 271 -13.49 -25.76 13.09
CA VAL A 271 -14.00 -26.79 14.01
C VAL A 271 -14.79 -27.88 13.29
N MET A 272 -14.76 -27.92 11.96
CA MET A 272 -15.51 -28.87 11.12
C MET A 272 -14.66 -30.04 10.63
N GLY A 273 -13.35 -30.00 10.83
CA GLY A 273 -12.39 -30.98 10.40
C GLY A 273 -11.52 -31.51 11.51
N ARG A 274 -10.44 -32.16 11.09
CA ARG A 274 -9.45 -32.77 11.96
C ARG A 274 -8.05 -32.42 11.48
N ALA A 275 -7.14 -32.23 12.43
CA ALA A 275 -5.71 -32.04 12.18
C ALA A 275 -4.91 -33.26 12.65
N VAL A 276 -3.74 -33.45 12.10
CA VAL A 276 -2.82 -34.56 12.36
C VAL A 276 -1.68 -34.05 13.23
N ALA A 277 -1.47 -34.69 14.39
CA ALA A 277 -0.31 -34.46 15.25
C ALA A 277 0.82 -35.40 14.88
N VAL A 278 2.01 -34.86 14.63
CA VAL A 278 3.20 -35.65 14.28
C VAL A 278 4.31 -35.36 15.27
N LYS A 279 4.93 -36.41 15.79
CA LYS A 279 6.08 -36.35 16.71
C LYS A 279 7.28 -35.71 15.98
N THR A 280 7.97 -34.81 16.67
CA THR A 280 9.13 -34.13 16.11
C THR A 280 10.45 -34.90 16.35
N GLU A 281 11.35 -34.75 15.40
CA GLU A 281 12.69 -35.32 15.44
C GLU A 281 13.74 -34.26 15.06
N LYS A 282 15.01 -34.51 15.36
CA LYS A 282 16.12 -33.60 15.05
C LYS A 282 16.36 -33.44 13.55
N ARG A 283 15.96 -34.43 12.74
CA ARG A 283 16.00 -34.43 11.28
C ARG A 283 14.68 -34.95 10.75
N ALA A 284 14.24 -34.38 9.66
CA ALA A 284 12.98 -34.80 9.03
C ALA A 284 12.98 -36.29 8.69
N SER A 285 12.02 -37.03 9.21
CA SER A 285 11.74 -38.45 8.90
C SER A 285 10.29 -38.64 8.45
N THR A 286 9.44 -37.65 8.72
CA THR A 286 8.04 -37.60 8.31
C THR A 286 7.73 -36.20 7.78
N TRP A 287 7.02 -36.12 6.64
CA TRP A 287 6.62 -34.85 6.07
C TRP A 287 5.30 -34.96 5.34
N ILE A 288 4.65 -33.80 5.18
CA ILE A 288 3.37 -33.66 4.51
C ILE A 288 3.55 -32.74 3.29
N ASP A 289 3.14 -33.22 2.11
CA ASP A 289 3.04 -32.43 0.89
C ASP A 289 1.61 -31.93 0.71
N TYR A 290 1.48 -30.64 0.40
CA TYR A 290 0.24 -29.96 0.04
C TYR A 290 0.40 -29.46 -1.41
N THR A 291 -0.17 -30.18 -2.38
CA THR A 291 -0.05 -29.91 -3.81
C THR A 291 -1.35 -29.38 -4.38
N PRO A 292 -1.46 -28.07 -4.67
CA PRO A 292 -2.71 -27.50 -5.18
C PRO A 292 -2.97 -27.93 -6.63
N ASN A 293 -4.24 -28.17 -6.96
CA ASN A 293 -4.68 -28.36 -8.34
C ASN A 293 -5.01 -27.00 -8.96
N LEU A 294 -3.99 -26.30 -9.43
CA LEU A 294 -4.09 -24.97 -10.02
C LEU A 294 -4.66 -25.05 -11.45
N THR A 295 -5.49 -24.09 -11.81
CA THR A 295 -6.08 -23.95 -13.15
C THR A 295 -5.47 -22.81 -13.96
N LYS A 296 -4.79 -21.87 -13.29
CA LYS A 296 -4.19 -20.67 -13.89
C LYS A 296 -2.83 -20.37 -13.25
N ALA A 297 -1.90 -19.91 -14.07
CA ALA A 297 -0.66 -19.32 -13.58
C ALA A 297 -0.94 -17.96 -12.94
N GLY A 298 -0.28 -17.66 -11.81
CA GLY A 298 -0.47 -16.38 -11.12
C GLY A 298 0.21 -16.30 -9.75
N TRP A 299 0.06 -15.14 -9.13
CA TRP A 299 0.49 -14.88 -7.77
C TRP A 299 -0.60 -15.32 -6.79
N TYR A 300 -0.28 -16.20 -5.89
CA TYR A 300 -1.18 -16.72 -4.86
C TYR A 300 -0.61 -16.45 -3.47
N SER A 301 -1.42 -15.90 -2.57
CA SER A 301 -1.09 -15.92 -1.15
C SER A 301 -1.16 -17.35 -0.61
N VAL A 302 -0.17 -17.74 0.17
CA VAL A 302 -0.14 -19.04 0.84
C VAL A 302 -0.36 -18.81 2.32
N SER A 303 -1.36 -19.51 2.88
CA SER A 303 -1.63 -19.51 4.32
C SER A 303 -1.81 -20.93 4.81
N VAL A 304 -1.41 -21.18 6.06
CA VAL A 304 -1.50 -22.48 6.71
C VAL A 304 -2.45 -22.45 7.90
N ALA A 305 -3.11 -23.56 8.14
CA ALA A 305 -3.90 -23.83 9.33
C ALA A 305 -3.20 -24.86 10.21
N TYR A 306 -3.35 -24.74 11.50
CA TYR A 306 -2.96 -25.72 12.51
C TYR A 306 -3.68 -25.45 13.82
N ARG A 307 -3.57 -26.33 14.80
CA ARG A 307 -4.03 -26.09 16.17
C ARG A 307 -2.83 -25.91 17.09
N SER A 308 -2.81 -24.85 17.90
CA SER A 308 -1.84 -24.74 18.99
C SER A 308 -2.18 -25.72 20.10
N ILE A 309 -1.19 -26.51 20.54
CA ILE A 309 -1.33 -27.51 21.60
C ILE A 309 -0.23 -27.34 22.64
N ALA A 310 -0.41 -27.88 23.83
CA ALA A 310 0.51 -27.68 24.96
C ALA A 310 1.95 -28.15 24.66
N ASP A 311 2.11 -29.20 23.86
CA ASP A 311 3.41 -29.77 23.48
C ASP A 311 3.88 -29.32 22.10
N GLY A 312 3.27 -28.28 21.53
CA GLY A 312 3.63 -27.70 20.24
C GLY A 312 5.06 -27.15 20.19
N ILE A 313 5.53 -26.89 18.98
CA ILE A 313 6.89 -26.42 18.71
C ILE A 313 6.90 -24.96 18.24
N GLU A 314 8.02 -24.27 18.50
CA GLU A 314 8.21 -22.86 18.06
C GLU A 314 8.85 -22.77 16.67
N ASP A 315 9.26 -23.89 16.09
CA ASP A 315 10.06 -23.95 14.86
C ASP A 315 9.52 -24.96 13.84
N ALA A 316 8.21 -24.96 13.57
CA ALA A 316 7.64 -25.80 12.51
C ALA A 316 8.18 -25.38 11.14
N HIS A 317 8.83 -26.33 10.43
CA HIS A 317 9.50 -26.10 9.16
C HIS A 317 8.54 -26.26 7.98
N TYR A 318 8.20 -25.15 7.36
CA TYR A 318 7.45 -25.08 6.10
C TYR A 318 8.39 -24.74 4.94
N LYS A 319 8.18 -25.39 3.81
CA LYS A 319 8.90 -25.16 2.56
C LYS A 319 7.89 -24.89 1.45
N VAL A 320 7.90 -23.69 0.87
CA VAL A 320 7.08 -23.35 -0.28
C VAL A 320 7.89 -23.52 -1.55
N CYS A 321 7.50 -24.50 -2.38
CA CYS A 321 8.10 -24.74 -3.70
C CYS A 321 7.23 -24.03 -4.75
N HIS A 322 7.81 -23.06 -5.45
CA HIS A 322 7.12 -22.18 -6.39
C HIS A 322 7.95 -21.95 -7.66
N SER A 323 7.40 -21.33 -8.68
CA SER A 323 8.06 -21.16 -10.00
C SER A 323 9.41 -20.41 -9.94
N GLY A 324 9.63 -19.58 -8.92
CA GLY A 324 10.91 -18.88 -8.70
C GLY A 324 11.95 -19.69 -7.90
N GLY A 325 11.55 -20.85 -7.34
CA GLY A 325 12.43 -21.69 -6.52
C GLY A 325 11.77 -22.22 -5.26
N THR A 326 12.49 -22.24 -4.17
CA THR A 326 12.01 -22.76 -2.88
C THR A 326 12.28 -21.75 -1.78
N THR A 327 11.25 -21.47 -0.98
CA THR A 327 11.35 -20.57 0.17
C THR A 327 11.08 -21.34 1.46
N ASP A 328 12.05 -21.33 2.38
CA ASP A 328 11.97 -21.99 3.69
C ASP A 328 11.46 -20.98 4.74
N LEU A 329 10.49 -21.44 5.53
CA LEU A 329 9.86 -20.64 6.58
C LEU A 329 9.76 -21.42 7.88
N ILE A 330 9.87 -20.72 8.98
CA ILE A 330 9.63 -21.26 10.31
C ILE A 330 8.37 -20.60 10.88
N VAL A 331 7.46 -21.42 11.41
CA VAL A 331 6.22 -20.98 12.05
C VAL A 331 6.21 -21.42 13.51
N ASN A 332 5.93 -20.49 14.42
CA ASN A 332 5.73 -20.81 15.84
C ASN A 332 4.31 -21.34 16.04
N GLN A 333 4.14 -22.65 16.11
CA GLN A 333 2.84 -23.31 16.31
C GLN A 333 2.34 -23.30 17.75
N THR A 334 3.11 -22.79 18.72
CA THR A 334 2.65 -22.64 20.10
C THR A 334 1.61 -21.53 20.25
N ILE A 335 1.48 -20.65 19.24
CA ILE A 335 0.54 -19.51 19.18
C ILE A 335 -0.14 -19.47 17.81
N GLY A 336 -1.25 -18.74 17.69
CA GLY A 336 -1.92 -18.47 16.41
C GLY A 336 -2.69 -19.65 15.80
N GLY A 337 -2.83 -20.77 16.51
CA GLY A 337 -3.59 -21.93 16.02
C GLY A 337 -5.10 -21.70 15.96
N GLY A 338 -5.75 -22.24 14.92
CA GLY A 338 -7.19 -22.11 14.70
C GLY A 338 -7.59 -20.91 13.83
N THR A 339 -6.64 -20.40 13.04
CA THR A 339 -6.87 -19.36 12.02
C THR A 339 -5.90 -19.55 10.86
N TRP A 340 -6.10 -18.76 9.78
CA TRP A 340 -5.15 -18.71 8.67
C TRP A 340 -3.89 -17.92 9.04
N VAL A 341 -2.72 -18.57 8.92
CA VAL A 341 -1.41 -17.96 9.16
C VAL A 341 -0.70 -17.76 7.82
N TYR A 342 -0.51 -16.53 7.42
CA TYR A 342 0.08 -16.14 6.13
C TYR A 342 1.58 -16.44 6.10
N LEU A 343 2.05 -17.13 5.05
CA LEU A 343 3.45 -17.44 4.81
C LEU A 343 4.12 -16.50 3.81
N GLY A 344 3.39 -16.07 2.78
CA GLY A 344 3.91 -15.24 1.69
C GLY A 344 3.02 -15.30 0.46
N THR A 345 3.32 -14.46 -0.54
CA THR A 345 2.70 -14.51 -1.87
C THR A 345 3.72 -14.98 -2.88
N PHE A 346 3.43 -16.06 -3.61
CA PHE A 346 4.34 -16.73 -4.52
C PHE A 346 3.69 -16.92 -5.88
N PHE A 347 4.52 -17.00 -6.92
CA PHE A 347 4.03 -17.31 -8.27
C PHE A 347 4.01 -18.82 -8.49
N PHE A 348 2.85 -19.34 -8.89
CA PHE A 348 2.66 -20.73 -9.26
C PHE A 348 2.17 -20.83 -10.69
N ASP A 349 2.60 -21.89 -11.37
CA ASP A 349 2.23 -22.23 -12.73
C ASP A 349 1.70 -23.66 -12.77
N PRO A 350 0.48 -23.94 -13.28
CA PRO A 350 -0.06 -25.30 -13.40
C PRO A 350 0.83 -26.20 -14.28
N ASP A 351 1.58 -25.63 -15.23
CA ASP A 351 2.48 -26.37 -16.13
C ASP A 351 3.83 -26.72 -15.49
N ASP A 352 4.16 -26.13 -14.33
CA ASP A 352 5.33 -26.54 -13.55
C ASP A 352 5.16 -27.95 -12.99
N THR A 353 6.28 -28.67 -12.77
CA THR A 353 6.27 -29.96 -12.09
C THR A 353 5.80 -29.82 -10.64
N GLU A 354 5.30 -30.89 -10.02
CA GLU A 354 4.90 -30.88 -8.61
C GLU A 354 6.02 -30.40 -7.68
N ALA A 355 7.28 -30.55 -8.07
CA ALA A 355 8.44 -30.07 -7.30
C ALA A 355 8.48 -28.55 -7.16
N HIS A 356 7.80 -27.80 -8.02
CA HIS A 356 7.72 -26.34 -8.05
C HIS A 356 6.34 -25.78 -7.74
N ARG A 357 5.39 -26.59 -7.27
CA ARG A 357 4.03 -26.14 -6.95
C ARG A 357 3.43 -26.88 -5.76
N LYS A 358 4.10 -26.80 -4.60
CA LYS A 358 3.61 -27.41 -3.35
C LYS A 358 4.13 -26.70 -2.11
N VAL A 359 3.50 -26.97 -0.99
CA VAL A 359 4.01 -26.66 0.33
C VAL A 359 4.36 -27.97 1.05
N ILE A 360 5.48 -28.00 1.75
CA ILE A 360 5.93 -29.14 2.52
C ILE A 360 6.01 -28.72 3.99
N LEU A 361 5.42 -29.50 4.89
CA LEU A 361 5.63 -29.41 6.33
C LEU A 361 6.40 -30.65 6.80
N SER A 362 7.52 -30.48 7.50
CA SER A 362 8.29 -31.56 8.05
C SER A 362 8.21 -31.67 9.56
N ASN A 363 8.51 -32.83 10.13
CA ASN A 363 8.60 -33.05 11.58
C ASN A 363 9.97 -32.66 12.16
N GLU A 364 10.83 -31.98 11.41
CA GLU A 364 12.13 -31.48 11.89
C GLU A 364 11.91 -30.37 12.94
N SER A 365 12.61 -30.49 14.07
CA SER A 365 12.59 -29.45 15.12
C SER A 365 13.79 -29.55 16.04
N HIS A 366 14.20 -28.43 16.63
CA HIS A 366 15.17 -28.44 17.75
C HIS A 366 14.59 -29.08 19.02
N LYS A 367 13.28 -29.03 19.20
CA LYS A 367 12.56 -29.74 20.28
C LYS A 367 12.23 -31.16 19.82
N VAL A 368 13.10 -32.10 20.15
CA VAL A 368 12.85 -33.54 19.90
C VAL A 368 11.73 -34.03 20.83
N ASP A 369 10.93 -34.97 20.35
CA ASP A 369 9.73 -35.50 21.05
C ASP A 369 8.63 -34.44 21.33
N GLY A 370 8.71 -33.27 20.71
CA GLY A 370 7.60 -32.30 20.65
C GLY A 370 6.57 -32.70 19.60
N THR A 371 5.63 -31.81 19.32
CA THR A 371 4.54 -32.05 18.36
C THR A 371 4.44 -30.94 17.33
N VAL A 372 4.50 -31.28 16.04
CA VAL A 372 4.05 -30.45 14.94
C VAL A 372 2.64 -30.85 14.54
N VAL A 373 1.79 -29.87 14.29
CA VAL A 373 0.39 -30.08 13.87
C VAL A 373 0.23 -29.73 12.40
N ALA A 374 -0.25 -30.69 11.61
CA ALA A 374 -0.55 -30.56 10.19
C ALA A 374 -2.08 -30.49 10.00
N ASP A 375 -2.56 -29.50 9.30
CA ASP A 375 -3.97 -29.28 9.00
C ASP A 375 -4.08 -28.88 7.52
N ALA A 376 -4.61 -27.72 7.18
CA ALA A 376 -4.84 -27.28 5.82
C ALA A 376 -3.81 -26.25 5.34
N VAL A 377 -3.64 -26.16 4.01
CA VAL A 377 -2.93 -25.07 3.31
C VAL A 377 -3.85 -24.45 2.27
N LYS A 378 -4.00 -23.13 2.34
CA LYS A 378 -4.80 -22.30 1.43
C LYS A 378 -3.91 -21.56 0.44
N PHE A 379 -4.26 -21.61 -0.85
CA PHE A 379 -3.66 -20.88 -1.96
C PHE A 379 -4.72 -19.94 -2.56
N GLY A 380 -4.46 -18.64 -2.56
CA GLY A 380 -5.37 -17.62 -3.07
C GLY A 380 -6.45 -17.16 -2.09
N GLY A 381 -7.21 -16.13 -2.48
CA GLY A 381 -8.22 -15.48 -1.63
C GLY A 381 -9.62 -16.09 -1.73
N GLY A 382 -10.07 -16.28 -2.97
CA GLY A 382 -11.39 -16.83 -3.28
C GLY A 382 -12.54 -15.85 -3.30
N MET A 383 -13.68 -16.31 -3.76
CA MET A 383 -14.95 -15.59 -3.74
C MET A 383 -15.54 -15.57 -2.32
N GLY A 384 -16.28 -14.51 -2.00
CA GLY A 384 -17.02 -14.38 -0.74
C GLY A 384 -17.99 -15.52 -0.54
N ASN A 385 -17.89 -16.22 0.58
CA ASN A 385 -18.65 -17.42 0.90
C ASN A 385 -19.41 -17.34 2.22
N ILE A 386 -19.49 -16.15 2.82
CA ILE A 386 -20.34 -15.92 3.98
C ILE A 386 -21.66 -15.34 3.50
N ALA A 387 -22.75 -16.05 3.73
CA ALA A 387 -24.07 -15.62 3.29
C ALA A 387 -24.83 -14.86 4.38
N ARG A 388 -25.55 -13.83 3.95
CA ARG A 388 -26.34 -12.96 4.82
C ARG A 388 -27.80 -12.92 4.36
N ARG A 389 -28.66 -12.61 5.31
CA ARG A 389 -30.09 -12.31 5.11
C ARG A 389 -30.54 -11.25 6.11
N PRO A 390 -31.67 -10.58 5.88
CA PRO A 390 -32.26 -9.69 6.88
C PRO A 390 -32.46 -10.41 8.22
N ALA A 391 -32.24 -9.71 9.32
CA ALA A 391 -32.54 -10.23 10.64
C ALA A 391 -34.06 -10.38 10.82
N THR A 392 -34.49 -11.45 11.48
CA THR A 392 -35.88 -11.72 11.78
C THR A 392 -36.13 -11.67 13.32
N GLN A 393 -37.39 -11.68 13.74
CA GLN A 393 -37.69 -11.77 15.15
C GLN A 393 -37.04 -13.02 15.79
N ALA A 394 -37.02 -14.15 15.09
CA ALA A 394 -36.31 -15.36 15.54
C ALA A 394 -34.80 -15.12 15.74
N THR A 395 -34.18 -14.23 14.97
CA THR A 395 -32.78 -13.83 15.19
C THR A 395 -32.62 -13.09 16.51
N ILE A 396 -33.54 -12.18 16.85
CA ILE A 396 -33.53 -11.45 18.13
C ILE A 396 -33.79 -12.46 19.29
N ASP A 397 -34.77 -13.32 19.16
CA ASP A 397 -35.11 -14.30 20.18
C ASP A 397 -33.96 -15.27 20.48
N SER A 398 -33.07 -15.49 19.52
CA SER A 398 -31.87 -16.31 19.69
C SER A 398 -30.71 -15.64 20.46
N ILE A 399 -30.83 -14.35 20.79
CA ILE A 399 -29.81 -13.63 21.58
C ILE A 399 -29.78 -14.19 23.01
N PRO A 400 -28.64 -14.74 23.49
CA PRO A 400 -28.55 -15.37 24.82
C PRO A 400 -28.75 -14.38 25.97
N ASP A 401 -28.17 -13.16 25.82
CA ASP A 401 -28.26 -12.13 26.86
C ASP A 401 -29.62 -11.42 26.82
N GLU A 402 -30.42 -11.65 27.86
CA GLU A 402 -31.75 -11.09 27.97
C GLU A 402 -31.74 -9.54 28.03
N THR A 403 -30.72 -8.95 28.65
CA THR A 403 -30.59 -7.50 28.74
C THR A 403 -30.31 -6.88 27.35
N VAL A 404 -29.53 -7.56 26.50
CA VAL A 404 -29.31 -7.19 25.13
C VAL A 404 -30.54 -7.45 24.30
N ARG A 405 -31.12 -8.65 24.39
CA ARG A 405 -32.32 -9.09 23.66
C ARG A 405 -33.50 -8.14 23.86
N SER A 406 -33.82 -7.77 25.10
CA SER A 406 -34.94 -6.88 25.41
C SER A 406 -34.78 -5.44 24.88
N LYS A 407 -33.55 -5.01 24.63
CA LYS A 407 -33.24 -3.67 24.08
C LYS A 407 -33.06 -3.68 22.57
N THR A 408 -32.91 -4.87 21.96
CA THR A 408 -32.68 -5.02 20.53
C THR A 408 -33.96 -4.87 19.74
N LYS A 409 -33.95 -4.03 18.73
CA LYS A 409 -35.06 -3.82 17.79
C LYS A 409 -34.64 -4.27 16.40
N LEU A 410 -35.60 -4.81 15.65
CA LEU A 410 -35.39 -5.05 14.20
C LEU A 410 -35.12 -3.74 13.50
N ILE A 411 -34.08 -3.72 12.68
CA ILE A 411 -33.71 -2.59 11.83
C ILE A 411 -34.22 -2.76 10.39
N SER A 412 -34.64 -3.98 10.02
CA SER A 412 -35.17 -4.32 8.71
C SER A 412 -36.63 -4.72 8.80
N THR A 413 -37.44 -4.32 7.82
CA THR A 413 -38.81 -4.77 7.59
C THR A 413 -38.89 -5.93 6.61
N PHE A 414 -37.75 -6.32 5.98
CA PHE A 414 -37.71 -7.42 5.02
C PHE A 414 -37.80 -8.76 5.72
N THR A 415 -38.59 -9.67 5.18
CA THR A 415 -38.83 -11.02 5.71
C THR A 415 -38.24 -12.11 4.80
N LYS A 416 -37.28 -11.76 3.94
CA LYS A 416 -36.66 -12.74 3.04
C LYS A 416 -35.95 -13.83 3.85
N GLU A 417 -36.27 -15.08 3.53
CA GLU A 417 -35.56 -16.25 4.07
C GLU A 417 -34.31 -16.63 3.27
N ARG A 418 -34.10 -16.03 2.09
CA ARG A 418 -33.00 -16.39 1.20
C ARG A 418 -31.69 -15.72 1.62
N TYR A 419 -30.70 -16.54 1.86
CA TYR A 419 -29.32 -16.11 2.05
C TYR A 419 -28.67 -15.65 0.74
N THR A 420 -27.90 -14.57 0.77
CA THR A 420 -27.12 -14.06 -0.35
C THR A 420 -25.67 -13.82 0.08
N THR A 421 -24.71 -14.19 -0.78
CA THR A 421 -23.29 -13.85 -0.63
C THR A 421 -23.01 -12.51 -1.32
N SER A 422 -21.83 -11.93 -1.09
CA SER A 422 -21.40 -10.65 -1.66
C SER A 422 -21.25 -10.66 -3.18
N GLN A 423 -21.09 -11.81 -3.79
CA GLN A 423 -20.76 -12.02 -5.21
C GLN A 423 -19.46 -11.31 -5.63
N ARG A 424 -18.55 -11.07 -4.67
CA ARG A 424 -17.25 -10.43 -4.87
C ARG A 424 -16.12 -11.30 -4.31
N ALA A 425 -14.88 -11.05 -4.74
CA ALA A 425 -13.71 -11.62 -4.08
C ALA A 425 -13.71 -11.23 -2.59
N LYS A 426 -13.28 -12.17 -1.69
CA LYS A 426 -13.16 -11.92 -0.25
C LYS A 426 -12.32 -10.68 0.06
N PHE A 427 -11.37 -10.35 -0.82
CA PHE A 427 -10.54 -9.16 -0.73
C PHE A 427 -11.34 -7.85 -0.54
N TRP A 428 -12.51 -7.76 -1.19
CA TRP A 428 -13.35 -6.56 -1.12
C TRP A 428 -14.33 -6.56 0.06
N GLU A 429 -14.54 -7.70 0.69
CA GLU A 429 -15.49 -7.83 1.82
C GLU A 429 -14.98 -7.16 3.09
N GLY A 430 -15.91 -6.74 3.95
CA GLY A 430 -15.64 -6.25 5.30
C GLY A 430 -15.03 -7.31 6.22
N ALA A 431 -14.44 -6.84 7.31
CA ALA A 431 -13.75 -7.68 8.28
C ALA A 431 -14.62 -8.79 8.86
N ARG A 432 -15.88 -8.48 9.15
CA ARG A 432 -16.85 -9.43 9.74
C ARG A 432 -16.89 -10.77 9.00
N TYR A 433 -16.87 -10.75 7.67
CA TYR A 433 -17.01 -11.95 6.83
C TYR A 433 -15.72 -12.77 6.79
N TYR A 434 -14.60 -12.08 6.54
CA TYR A 434 -13.29 -12.74 6.56
C TYR A 434 -12.98 -13.36 7.92
N LEU A 435 -13.29 -12.67 9.03
CA LEU A 435 -13.03 -13.18 10.38
C LEU A 435 -13.82 -14.44 10.69
N GLN A 436 -15.08 -14.54 10.24
CA GLN A 436 -15.83 -15.79 10.33
C GLN A 436 -15.16 -16.91 9.52
N TRP A 437 -14.81 -16.65 8.27
CA TRP A 437 -14.08 -17.60 7.43
C TRP A 437 -12.72 -18.00 8.01
N ALA A 438 -12.04 -17.07 8.66
CA ALA A 438 -10.73 -17.29 9.29
C ALA A 438 -10.81 -17.92 10.68
N GLY A 439 -11.96 -18.45 11.09
CA GLY A 439 -12.07 -19.26 12.31
C GLY A 439 -12.29 -18.49 13.61
N MET A 440 -12.52 -17.18 13.55
CA MET A 440 -12.75 -16.40 14.76
C MET A 440 -14.05 -16.83 15.47
N PRO A 441 -14.12 -16.73 16.81
CA PRO A 441 -15.35 -16.97 17.56
C PRO A 441 -16.49 -16.03 17.16
N PHE A 442 -17.74 -16.51 17.32
CA PHE A 442 -18.93 -15.77 16.93
C PHE A 442 -19.03 -14.38 17.57
N ASP A 443 -18.69 -14.25 18.84
CA ASP A 443 -18.69 -12.99 19.58
C ASP A 443 -17.61 -12.00 19.10
N VAL A 444 -16.59 -12.45 18.41
CA VAL A 444 -15.57 -11.60 17.79
C VAL A 444 -16.13 -10.92 16.54
N TYR A 445 -16.74 -11.67 15.63
CA TYR A 445 -17.19 -11.13 14.34
C TYR A 445 -18.67 -10.71 14.31
N SER A 446 -19.46 -11.01 15.32
CA SER A 446 -20.90 -10.71 15.38
C SER A 446 -21.29 -10.09 16.71
N HIS A 447 -20.87 -8.84 16.93
CA HIS A 447 -21.12 -8.07 18.15
C HIS A 447 -22.61 -7.88 18.44
N THR A 448 -23.41 -7.71 17.39
CA THR A 448 -24.88 -7.52 17.48
C THR A 448 -25.65 -8.80 17.21
N TYR A 449 -24.98 -9.96 17.30
CA TYR A 449 -25.60 -11.27 17.06
C TYR A 449 -26.23 -11.43 15.67
N GLY A 450 -25.67 -10.75 14.66
CA GLY A 450 -26.13 -10.80 13.27
C GLY A 450 -27.31 -9.88 12.94
N ILE A 451 -27.66 -8.97 13.82
CA ILE A 451 -28.75 -7.99 13.63
C ILE A 451 -28.32 -6.82 12.76
N ASN A 452 -27.05 -6.41 12.85
CA ASN A 452 -26.53 -5.21 12.20
C ASN A 452 -25.08 -5.42 11.77
N ASP A 453 -24.88 -5.77 10.50
CA ASP A 453 -23.53 -6.01 9.96
C ASP A 453 -22.65 -4.77 9.92
N TYR A 454 -23.23 -3.57 9.78
CA TYR A 454 -22.48 -2.31 9.91
C TYR A 454 -21.79 -2.21 11.29
N THR A 455 -22.54 -2.47 12.34
CA THR A 455 -22.02 -2.46 13.72
C THR A 455 -21.08 -3.63 13.96
N ASP A 456 -21.44 -4.81 13.47
CA ASP A 456 -20.61 -6.02 13.61
C ASP A 456 -19.26 -5.82 12.92
N ASP A 457 -19.21 -5.19 11.74
CA ASP A 457 -17.99 -4.97 10.98
C ASP A 457 -17.01 -4.04 11.71
N TYR A 458 -17.42 -2.85 12.15
CA TYR A 458 -16.49 -1.95 12.84
C TYR A 458 -16.08 -2.44 14.24
N ALA A 459 -16.96 -3.15 14.94
CA ALA A 459 -16.65 -3.69 16.28
C ALA A 459 -15.74 -4.93 16.20
N SER A 460 -15.89 -5.74 15.15
CA SER A 460 -15.13 -6.98 14.96
C SER A 460 -13.62 -6.74 14.91
N ARG A 461 -13.17 -5.63 14.33
CA ARG A 461 -11.75 -5.31 14.17
C ARG A 461 -11.05 -5.14 15.52
N GLY A 462 -11.64 -4.37 16.43
CA GLY A 462 -11.11 -4.20 17.79
C GLY A 462 -11.18 -5.49 18.61
N LYS A 463 -12.26 -6.25 18.51
CA LYS A 463 -12.40 -7.57 19.17
C LYS A 463 -11.42 -8.60 18.63
N TRP A 464 -11.17 -8.59 17.31
CA TRP A 464 -10.18 -9.44 16.68
C TRP A 464 -8.77 -9.15 17.19
N VAL A 465 -8.35 -7.87 17.29
CA VAL A 465 -7.06 -7.50 17.89
C VAL A 465 -6.93 -8.07 19.28
N ASN A 466 -8.00 -8.01 20.08
CA ASN A 466 -8.02 -8.57 21.43
C ASN A 466 -7.85 -10.08 21.41
N TYR A 467 -8.61 -10.79 20.58
CA TYR A 467 -8.54 -12.25 20.48
C TYR A 467 -7.17 -12.74 19.98
N LEU A 468 -6.54 -12.02 19.04
CA LEU A 468 -5.15 -12.29 18.66
C LEU A 468 -4.20 -12.16 19.85
N ASN A 469 -4.37 -11.08 20.64
CA ASN A 469 -3.45 -10.67 21.70
C ASN A 469 -3.66 -11.42 23.03
N TYR A 470 -4.86 -11.92 23.29
CA TYR A 470 -5.20 -12.67 24.50
C TYR A 470 -4.40 -13.97 24.59
N GLY A 471 -3.94 -14.32 25.79
CA GLY A 471 -3.00 -15.41 26.04
C GLY A 471 -1.53 -15.03 25.79
N SER A 472 -1.26 -13.84 25.26
CA SER A 472 0.10 -13.34 25.06
C SER A 472 0.65 -12.64 26.32
N VAL A 473 1.93 -12.28 26.26
CA VAL A 473 2.58 -11.47 27.33
C VAL A 473 1.93 -10.10 27.54
N ASN A 474 1.15 -9.61 26.61
CA ASN A 474 0.41 -8.36 26.72
C ASN A 474 -0.96 -8.52 27.40
N ALA A 475 -1.54 -9.73 27.41
CA ALA A 475 -2.83 -10.03 28.02
C ALA A 475 -2.90 -11.50 28.51
N PRO A 476 -2.02 -11.92 29.44
CA PRO A 476 -1.84 -13.34 29.81
C PRO A 476 -3.06 -13.95 30.54
N ASP A 477 -3.89 -13.12 31.17
CA ASP A 477 -5.03 -13.56 31.97
C ASP A 477 -6.30 -13.82 31.12
N TYR A 478 -6.20 -13.70 29.80
CA TYR A 478 -7.31 -13.86 28.85
C TYR A 478 -7.04 -15.02 27.89
N GLU A 479 -8.09 -15.67 27.43
CA GLU A 479 -8.02 -16.78 26.48
C GLU A 479 -8.14 -16.27 25.04
N GLY A 480 -7.17 -16.62 24.17
CA GLY A 480 -7.10 -16.22 22.77
C GLY A 480 -5.95 -16.91 22.03
N LEU A 481 -5.48 -16.29 20.95
CA LEU A 481 -4.48 -16.89 20.04
C LEU A 481 -3.01 -16.72 20.49
N GLY A 482 -2.75 -15.95 21.55
CA GLY A 482 -1.41 -15.80 22.13
C GLY A 482 -0.42 -14.98 21.30
N ILE A 483 -0.86 -14.28 20.26
CA ILE A 483 0.02 -13.49 19.39
C ILE A 483 0.28 -12.12 20.06
N PRO A 484 1.52 -11.79 20.43
CA PRO A 484 1.82 -10.51 21.09
C PRO A 484 1.76 -9.36 20.08
N ILE A 485 0.65 -8.66 20.02
CA ILE A 485 0.45 -7.50 19.16
C ILE A 485 1.14 -6.27 19.76
N ASP A 486 1.97 -5.57 18.98
CA ASP A 486 2.68 -4.35 19.43
C ASP A 486 1.80 -3.10 19.33
N LEU A 487 0.98 -2.98 18.28
CA LEU A 487 0.03 -1.89 18.07
C LEU A 487 -1.07 -2.28 17.08
N SER A 488 -2.15 -1.48 17.04
CA SER A 488 -3.13 -1.55 15.98
C SER A 488 -3.36 -0.20 15.31
N LEU A 489 -3.50 -0.20 13.98
CA LEU A 489 -3.74 0.98 13.16
C LEU A 489 -4.96 0.77 12.25
N ALA A 490 -5.99 1.60 12.42
CA ALA A 490 -7.10 1.75 11.50
C ALA A 490 -6.76 2.84 10.48
N PHE A 491 -6.57 2.47 9.22
CA PHE A 491 -6.28 3.42 8.15
C PHE A 491 -7.56 3.77 7.41
N HIS A 492 -8.02 5.01 7.56
CA HIS A 492 -9.25 5.56 6.99
C HIS A 492 -8.98 6.83 6.17
N SER A 493 -10.01 7.32 5.52
CA SER A 493 -10.13 8.69 5.03
C SER A 493 -11.46 9.28 5.46
N ASP A 494 -11.47 10.55 5.84
CA ASP A 494 -12.60 11.22 6.46
C ASP A 494 -13.71 11.53 5.46
N ALA A 495 -14.94 11.56 5.93
CA ALA A 495 -16.15 11.86 5.16
C ALA A 495 -16.83 13.14 5.66
N GLY A 496 -17.66 13.76 4.80
CA GLY A 496 -18.50 14.90 5.18
C GLY A 496 -17.75 16.22 5.35
N ILE A 497 -16.50 16.32 4.88
CA ILE A 497 -15.68 17.53 4.98
C ILE A 497 -15.33 18.04 3.59
N ASP A 498 -16.05 19.03 3.14
CA ASP A 498 -15.74 19.79 1.93
C ASP A 498 -15.37 21.23 2.29
N THR A 499 -14.18 21.63 1.87
CA THR A 499 -13.65 23.00 2.03
C THR A 499 -12.98 23.46 0.75
N ALA A 500 -12.77 24.77 0.63
CA ALA A 500 -12.06 25.34 -0.51
C ALA A 500 -10.54 25.05 -0.51
N SER A 501 -10.02 24.48 0.59
CA SER A 501 -8.59 24.12 0.76
C SER A 501 -8.46 22.65 1.12
N THR A 502 -7.22 22.13 1.14
CA THR A 502 -6.93 20.78 1.66
C THR A 502 -7.38 20.66 3.12
N VAL A 503 -7.99 19.52 3.44
CA VAL A 503 -8.44 19.16 4.80
C VAL A 503 -7.28 18.62 5.63
N GLY A 504 -6.53 17.68 5.07
CA GLY A 504 -5.37 17.06 5.72
C GLY A 504 -5.71 15.98 6.75
N SER A 505 -4.73 15.64 7.60
CA SER A 505 -4.75 14.43 8.42
C SER A 505 -5.23 14.66 9.86
N LEU A 506 -5.94 13.64 10.40
CA LEU A 506 -6.42 13.59 11.79
C LEU A 506 -6.08 12.22 12.40
N ALA A 507 -5.75 12.18 13.68
CA ALA A 507 -5.69 10.94 14.44
C ALA A 507 -6.79 10.91 15.52
N ILE A 508 -7.38 9.73 15.74
CA ILE A 508 -8.34 9.51 16.82
C ILE A 508 -7.80 8.42 17.73
N VAL A 509 -7.77 8.72 19.03
CA VAL A 509 -7.31 7.79 20.07
C VAL A 509 -8.32 7.72 21.21
N SER A 510 -8.23 6.69 22.06
CA SER A 510 -9.02 6.60 23.30
C SER A 510 -8.10 6.36 24.49
N THR A 511 -8.02 7.35 25.38
CA THR A 511 -7.23 7.23 26.62
C THR A 511 -7.97 6.52 27.75
N VAL A 512 -9.28 6.23 27.54
CA VAL A 512 -10.14 5.53 28.48
C VAL A 512 -10.97 4.48 27.74
N SER A 513 -11.05 3.25 28.27
CA SER A 513 -11.95 2.19 27.83
C SER A 513 -12.59 1.54 29.05
N ASP A 514 -13.91 1.52 29.12
CA ASP A 514 -14.67 0.94 30.23
C ASP A 514 -14.15 1.40 31.61
N LYS A 515 -13.95 2.71 31.73
CA LYS A 515 -13.38 3.41 32.90
C LYS A 515 -11.91 3.06 33.21
N GLN A 516 -11.23 2.25 32.38
CA GLN A 516 -9.81 1.91 32.54
C GLN A 516 -8.94 2.86 31.70
N THR A 517 -7.85 3.35 32.32
CA THR A 517 -6.84 4.24 31.69
C THR A 517 -5.56 3.47 31.30
N VAL A 518 -5.55 2.17 31.53
CA VAL A 518 -4.44 1.27 31.21
C VAL A 518 -4.91 0.08 30.39
N PHE A 519 -4.00 -0.50 29.63
CA PHE A 519 -4.16 -1.80 28.97
C PHE A 519 -4.00 -2.98 29.97
N PRO A 520 -4.33 -4.21 29.60
CA PRO A 520 -4.20 -5.37 30.50
C PRO A 520 -2.79 -5.55 31.08
N ASN A 521 -1.74 -5.28 30.30
CA ASN A 521 -0.34 -5.30 30.73
C ASN A 521 0.05 -4.13 31.68
N LYS A 522 -0.93 -3.33 32.12
CA LYS A 522 -0.76 -2.12 32.95
C LYS A 522 0.00 -0.98 32.26
N GLN A 523 0.15 -1.02 30.92
CA GLN A 523 0.66 0.11 30.15
C GLN A 523 -0.42 1.20 30.07
N SER A 524 -0.02 2.47 30.18
CA SER A 524 -0.94 3.60 30.06
C SER A 524 -1.47 3.74 28.63
N ARG A 525 -2.77 3.98 28.48
CA ARG A 525 -3.39 4.28 27.18
C ARG A 525 -2.89 5.55 26.52
N TYR A 526 -2.16 6.41 27.26
CA TYR A 526 -1.42 7.54 26.66
C TYR A 526 -0.31 7.09 25.69
N ALA A 527 0.08 5.81 25.66
CA ALA A 527 0.92 5.26 24.60
C ALA A 527 0.27 5.41 23.20
N SER A 528 -1.06 5.39 23.10
CA SER A 528 -1.78 5.68 21.85
C SER A 528 -1.63 7.16 21.42
N VAL A 529 -1.62 8.08 22.38
CA VAL A 529 -1.33 9.52 22.11
C VAL A 529 0.09 9.70 21.62
N ASP A 530 1.06 9.01 22.24
CA ASP A 530 2.46 9.03 21.80
C ASP A 530 2.60 8.53 20.36
N MET A 531 1.96 7.39 20.02
CA MET A 531 1.94 6.83 18.67
C MET A 531 1.34 7.81 17.65
N ALA A 532 0.16 8.34 17.93
CA ALA A 532 -0.54 9.25 17.03
C ALA A 532 0.27 10.53 16.78
N ASN A 533 0.88 11.08 17.82
CA ASN A 533 1.70 12.30 17.73
C ASN A 533 2.95 12.07 16.86
N ILE A 534 3.62 10.93 17.04
CA ILE A 534 4.83 10.59 16.26
C ILE A 534 4.46 10.42 14.79
N ILE A 535 3.40 9.65 14.48
CA ILE A 535 2.94 9.42 13.10
C ILE A 535 2.54 10.74 12.43
N LEU A 536 1.70 11.55 13.05
CA LEU A 536 1.29 12.85 12.50
C LEU A 536 2.46 13.83 12.34
N SER A 537 3.48 13.74 13.21
CA SER A 537 4.70 14.56 13.07
C SER A 537 5.52 14.17 11.84
N GLU A 538 5.62 12.87 11.52
CA GLU A 538 6.30 12.40 10.31
C GLU A 538 5.50 12.77 9.05
N ILE A 539 4.17 12.59 9.05
CA ILE A 539 3.30 13.02 7.95
C ILE A 539 3.48 14.52 7.68
N LYS A 540 3.41 15.35 8.73
CA LYS A 540 3.61 16.79 8.60
C LYS A 540 4.96 17.15 8.00
N LYS A 541 6.03 16.51 8.49
CA LYS A 541 7.40 16.75 8.03
C LYS A 541 7.54 16.41 6.54
N ASP A 542 7.14 15.22 6.15
CA ASP A 542 7.36 14.72 4.79
C ASP A 542 6.46 15.40 3.76
N ILE A 543 5.17 15.49 4.02
CA ILE A 543 4.22 16.08 3.07
C ILE A 543 4.47 17.56 2.86
N ARG A 544 4.77 18.31 3.93
CA ARG A 544 5.10 19.74 3.80
C ARG A 544 6.41 20.01 3.07
N SER A 545 7.32 19.06 3.07
CA SER A 545 8.61 19.19 2.36
C SER A 545 8.54 18.79 0.89
N THR A 546 7.55 18.00 0.48
CA THR A 546 7.55 17.36 -0.85
C THR A 546 6.33 17.65 -1.71
N ALA A 547 5.12 17.77 -1.10
CA ALA A 547 3.87 17.79 -1.86
C ALA A 547 3.04 19.05 -1.62
N ASP A 548 2.77 19.41 -0.36
CA ASP A 548 1.98 20.60 0.01
C ASP A 548 2.53 21.25 1.28
N SER A 549 3.22 22.39 1.14
CA SER A 549 3.79 23.14 2.27
C SER A 549 2.75 23.62 3.30
N LEU A 550 1.48 23.66 2.92
CA LEU A 550 0.35 24.06 3.74
C LEU A 550 -0.46 22.87 4.28
N TRP A 551 -0.01 21.62 4.04
CA TRP A 551 -0.71 20.42 4.50
C TRP A 551 -1.13 20.54 5.96
N SER A 552 -2.43 20.37 6.21
CA SER A 552 -3.01 20.53 7.53
C SER A 552 -2.86 19.26 8.38
N ILE A 553 -2.47 19.44 9.63
CA ILE A 553 -2.61 18.41 10.67
C ILE A 553 -3.69 18.88 11.62
N ARG A 554 -4.87 18.27 11.51
CA ARG A 554 -6.05 18.64 12.31
C ARG A 554 -5.92 18.24 13.77
N GLY A 555 -4.94 17.39 14.09
CA GLY A 555 -4.56 17.06 15.46
C GLY A 555 -4.91 15.64 15.90
N ILE A 556 -4.95 15.44 17.23
CA ILE A 556 -5.24 14.16 17.88
C ILE A 556 -6.53 14.33 18.67
N LYS A 557 -7.60 13.66 18.23
CA LYS A 557 -8.90 13.66 18.91
C LYS A 557 -8.94 12.50 19.90
N ASN A 558 -9.14 12.80 21.19
CA ASN A 558 -9.42 11.76 22.20
C ASN A 558 -10.94 11.52 22.23
N ALA A 559 -11.39 10.38 21.66
CA ALA A 559 -12.82 10.11 21.49
C ALA A 559 -13.13 8.61 21.61
N ASN A 560 -14.40 8.31 21.94
CA ASN A 560 -14.86 6.96 22.22
C ASN A 560 -15.29 6.21 20.93
N TYR A 561 -14.34 6.01 20.00
CA TYR A 561 -14.55 5.20 18.80
C TYR A 561 -14.15 3.74 19.06
N ALA A 562 -14.92 2.79 18.53
CA ALA A 562 -14.69 1.37 18.76
C ALA A 562 -13.27 0.91 18.40
N GLU A 563 -12.78 1.30 17.22
CA GLU A 563 -11.48 0.90 16.68
C GLU A 563 -10.28 1.47 17.45
N SER A 564 -10.44 2.58 18.16
CA SER A 564 -9.39 3.14 19.04
C SER A 564 -9.56 2.77 20.50
N ARG A 565 -10.81 2.46 20.94
CA ARG A 565 -11.14 2.16 22.34
C ARG A 565 -11.00 0.68 22.69
N MET A 566 -11.55 -0.20 21.81
CA MET A 566 -11.66 -1.64 22.11
C MET A 566 -10.30 -2.36 22.14
N PRO A 567 -9.32 -2.07 21.27
CA PRO A 567 -8.06 -2.79 21.30
C PRO A 567 -7.35 -2.72 22.66
N THR A 568 -6.74 -3.84 23.07
CA THR A 568 -5.98 -4.00 24.32
C THR A 568 -4.50 -3.66 24.17
N VAL A 569 -4.15 -3.00 23.11
CA VAL A 569 -2.79 -2.52 22.76
C VAL A 569 -2.85 -1.05 22.31
N PRO A 570 -1.72 -0.31 22.22
CA PRO A 570 -1.71 1.02 21.66
C PRO A 570 -2.38 1.05 20.29
N SER A 571 -3.38 1.92 20.13
CA SER A 571 -4.27 1.92 18.96
C SER A 571 -4.64 3.34 18.55
N MET A 572 -4.84 3.54 17.25
CA MET A 572 -5.38 4.77 16.69
C MET A 572 -6.15 4.53 15.40
N ILE A 573 -7.06 5.46 15.09
CA ILE A 573 -7.61 5.66 13.75
C ILE A 573 -6.81 6.79 13.10
N LEU A 574 -6.33 6.58 11.90
CA LEU A 574 -5.72 7.60 11.05
C LEU A 574 -6.70 7.96 9.95
N GLU A 575 -7.29 9.15 10.06
CA GLU A 575 -7.97 9.79 8.94
C GLU A 575 -6.91 10.47 8.07
N SER A 576 -6.51 9.80 7.00
CA SER A 576 -5.38 10.22 6.17
C SER A 576 -5.61 11.60 5.55
N MET A 577 -6.81 11.81 5.02
CA MET A 577 -7.31 13.01 4.36
C MET A 577 -8.83 12.89 4.18
N SER A 578 -9.48 13.83 3.49
CA SER A 578 -10.90 13.70 3.14
C SER A 578 -11.07 13.19 1.70
N HIS A 579 -11.70 12.01 1.54
CA HIS A 579 -12.05 11.47 0.22
C HIS A 579 -13.20 12.22 -0.46
N GLN A 580 -13.88 13.14 0.23
CA GLN A 580 -14.90 14.02 -0.30
C GLN A 580 -14.34 15.38 -0.72
N ASN A 581 -13.10 15.70 -0.36
CA ASN A 581 -12.47 16.96 -0.70
C ASN A 581 -11.63 16.83 -1.98
N PHE A 582 -12.00 17.59 -3.02
CA PHE A 582 -11.31 17.55 -4.32
C PHE A 582 -9.82 17.92 -4.22
N ASN A 583 -9.45 18.88 -3.35
CA ASN A 583 -8.03 19.26 -3.22
C ASN A 583 -7.20 18.18 -2.53
N ASP A 584 -7.76 17.49 -1.52
CA ASP A 584 -7.12 16.32 -0.91
C ASP A 584 -6.97 15.19 -1.93
N MET A 585 -8.03 14.91 -2.71
CA MET A 585 -8.02 13.81 -3.66
C MET A 585 -7.10 14.06 -4.88
N ARG A 586 -6.84 15.31 -5.25
CA ARG A 586 -5.81 15.64 -6.25
C ARG A 586 -4.41 15.18 -5.84
N LEU A 587 -4.13 15.17 -4.54
CA LEU A 587 -2.91 14.61 -3.96
C LEU A 587 -3.10 13.12 -3.71
N GLY A 588 -4.23 12.72 -3.12
CA GLY A 588 -4.52 11.34 -2.74
C GLY A 588 -4.47 10.33 -3.90
N LEU A 589 -4.84 10.75 -5.13
CA LEU A 589 -4.75 9.92 -6.33
C LEU A 589 -3.40 10.05 -7.08
N ASP A 590 -2.43 10.82 -6.53
CA ASP A 590 -1.06 10.85 -7.05
C ASP A 590 -0.21 9.72 -6.43
N PRO A 591 0.27 8.77 -7.21
CA PRO A 591 1.08 7.66 -6.70
C PRO A 591 2.36 8.09 -5.96
N SER A 592 2.94 9.24 -6.34
CA SER A 592 4.13 9.79 -5.67
C SER A 592 3.79 10.30 -4.27
N PHE A 593 2.63 10.94 -4.13
CA PHE A 593 2.09 11.34 -2.83
C PHE A 593 1.74 10.11 -1.98
N GLN A 594 1.07 9.11 -2.56
CA GLN A 594 0.72 7.86 -1.87
C GLN A 594 1.96 7.18 -1.26
N PHE A 595 3.04 7.06 -2.04
CA PHE A 595 4.31 6.52 -1.56
C PHE A 595 4.88 7.34 -0.38
N THR A 596 4.93 8.66 -0.52
CA THR A 596 5.49 9.56 0.50
C THR A 596 4.67 9.53 1.79
N PHE A 597 3.34 9.55 1.67
CA PHE A 597 2.43 9.49 2.82
C PHE A 597 2.56 8.16 3.57
N ALA A 598 2.50 7.04 2.86
CA ALA A 598 2.67 5.71 3.44
C ALA A 598 4.05 5.55 4.11
N ARG A 599 5.12 6.11 3.49
CA ARG A 599 6.46 6.11 4.08
C ARG A 599 6.53 6.92 5.37
N ALA A 600 5.83 8.05 5.45
CA ALA A 600 5.75 8.84 6.67
C ALA A 600 5.05 8.09 7.80
N VAL A 601 3.95 7.38 7.50
CA VAL A 601 3.25 6.52 8.46
C VAL A 601 4.16 5.38 8.93
N TYR A 602 4.83 4.67 8.01
CA TYR A 602 5.81 3.63 8.32
C TYR A 602 6.91 4.14 9.25
N LYS A 603 7.52 5.30 8.96
CA LYS A 603 8.54 5.91 9.81
C LYS A 603 8.02 6.21 11.21
N GLY A 604 6.80 6.70 11.31
CA GLY A 604 6.14 6.96 12.58
C GLY A 604 5.96 5.70 13.41
N ILE A 605 5.49 4.61 12.80
CA ILE A 605 5.34 3.28 13.43
C ILE A 605 6.71 2.75 13.89
N LEU A 606 7.71 2.79 13.02
CA LEU A 606 9.08 2.35 13.32
C LEU A 606 9.66 3.09 14.53
N LYS A 607 9.57 4.43 14.55
CA LYS A 607 10.05 5.28 15.64
C LYS A 607 9.30 5.01 16.94
N PHE A 608 7.98 4.83 16.88
CA PHE A 608 7.18 4.50 18.04
C PHE A 608 7.61 3.16 18.65
N ILE A 609 7.66 2.10 17.85
CA ILE A 609 8.03 0.74 18.32
C ILE A 609 9.48 0.73 18.86
N ALA A 610 10.42 1.33 18.14
CA ALA A 610 11.80 1.42 18.60
C ALA A 610 11.90 2.10 19.97
N TYR A 611 11.18 3.21 20.16
CA TYR A 611 11.14 3.91 21.45
C TYR A 611 10.48 3.07 22.55
N GLN A 612 9.36 2.39 22.26
CA GLN A 612 8.67 1.51 23.21
C GLN A 612 9.60 0.44 23.79
N HIS A 613 10.50 -0.08 22.98
CA HIS A 613 11.42 -1.15 23.33
C HIS A 613 12.84 -0.68 23.66
N ASN A 614 13.06 0.65 23.74
CA ASN A 614 14.37 1.27 23.97
C ASN A 614 15.46 0.70 23.05
N ARG A 615 15.18 0.73 21.71
CA ARG A 615 16.07 0.26 20.65
C ARG A 615 16.43 1.42 19.71
N SER A 616 17.59 1.31 19.05
CA SER A 616 17.88 2.08 17.84
C SER A 616 16.96 1.69 16.71
N TYR A 617 16.85 2.55 15.69
CA TYR A 617 16.12 2.27 14.46
C TYR A 617 16.90 2.80 13.26
N ALA A 618 16.72 2.13 12.13
CA ALA A 618 17.10 2.63 10.82
C ALA A 618 15.88 2.56 9.88
N VAL A 619 15.71 3.59 9.07
CA VAL A 619 14.67 3.59 8.04
C VAL A 619 15.19 2.82 6.83
N GLN A 620 14.36 1.97 6.21
CA GLN A 620 14.72 1.26 4.98
C GLN A 620 15.17 2.24 3.89
N PRO A 621 16.15 1.88 3.02
CA PRO A 621 16.62 2.74 1.95
C PRO A 621 15.54 3.04 0.91
N LEU A 622 15.79 4.05 0.07
CA LEU A 622 15.02 4.27 -1.17
C LEU A 622 15.47 3.28 -2.25
N PRO A 623 14.61 3.01 -3.27
CA PRO A 623 14.98 2.19 -4.43
C PRO A 623 16.25 2.70 -5.12
N VAL A 624 17.01 1.78 -5.70
CA VAL A 624 18.19 2.13 -6.51
C VAL A 624 17.78 2.87 -7.78
N ASN A 625 18.75 3.52 -8.43
CA ASN A 625 18.56 4.33 -9.64
C ASN A 625 19.59 3.95 -10.71
N SER A 626 19.37 4.37 -11.96
CA SER A 626 20.30 4.19 -13.08
C SER A 626 20.72 2.72 -13.26
N PHE A 627 19.74 1.81 -13.19
CA PHE A 627 19.98 0.38 -13.32
C PHE A 627 20.28 -0.01 -14.76
N SER A 628 21.24 -0.91 -14.97
CA SER A 628 21.58 -1.50 -16.28
C SER A 628 21.96 -2.97 -16.16
N ALA A 629 21.62 -3.74 -17.20
CA ALA A 629 21.94 -5.15 -17.38
C ALA A 629 22.52 -5.34 -18.80
N ILE A 630 23.84 -5.41 -18.89
CA ILE A 630 24.57 -5.37 -20.16
C ILE A 630 25.31 -6.68 -20.37
N LEU A 631 25.13 -7.29 -21.54
CA LEU A 631 25.81 -8.52 -21.94
C LEU A 631 27.33 -8.32 -22.01
N ASP A 632 28.09 -9.26 -21.44
CA ASP A 632 29.55 -9.30 -21.41
C ASP A 632 30.02 -10.76 -21.64
N GLY A 633 30.07 -11.16 -22.91
CA GLY A 633 30.28 -12.56 -23.30
C GLY A 633 29.13 -13.46 -22.83
N ASN A 634 29.46 -14.54 -22.12
CA ASN A 634 28.50 -15.46 -21.52
C ASN A 634 28.10 -15.03 -20.10
N SER A 635 28.14 -13.73 -19.86
CA SER A 635 27.77 -13.13 -18.58
C SER A 635 26.95 -11.87 -18.82
N VAL A 636 26.31 -11.39 -17.78
CA VAL A 636 25.68 -10.08 -17.70
C VAL A 636 26.41 -9.26 -16.63
N ARG A 637 26.69 -8.01 -16.95
CA ARG A 637 27.14 -7.01 -15.98
C ARG A 637 25.94 -6.18 -15.54
N LEU A 638 25.58 -6.29 -14.27
CA LEU A 638 24.59 -5.45 -13.62
C LEU A 638 25.30 -4.26 -12.98
N HIS A 639 24.74 -3.06 -13.13
CA HIS A 639 25.23 -1.83 -12.49
C HIS A 639 24.06 -0.94 -12.11
N TRP A 640 24.16 -0.24 -10.98
CA TRP A 640 23.16 0.70 -10.47
C TRP A 640 23.82 1.77 -9.61
N THR A 641 23.04 2.80 -9.26
CA THR A 641 23.45 3.82 -8.30
C THR A 641 22.50 3.83 -7.11
N HIS A 642 22.98 4.20 -5.93
CA HIS A 642 22.11 4.38 -4.79
C HIS A 642 21.33 5.69 -4.88
N THR A 643 20.13 5.71 -4.27
CA THR A 643 19.34 6.93 -4.10
C THR A 643 19.55 7.46 -2.68
N THR A 644 19.98 8.71 -2.56
CA THR A 644 20.14 9.37 -1.26
C THR A 644 18.79 9.88 -0.77
N ASP A 645 18.41 9.53 0.47
CA ASP A 645 17.24 10.11 1.14
C ASP A 645 17.66 11.38 1.89
N SER A 646 17.27 12.54 1.36
CA SER A 646 17.59 13.83 1.99
C SER A 646 16.80 14.14 3.25
N MET A 647 15.70 13.42 3.49
CA MET A 647 14.83 13.61 4.65
C MET A 647 15.12 12.65 5.80
N GLU A 648 15.86 11.54 5.53
CA GLU A 648 16.11 10.49 6.52
C GLU A 648 17.54 9.94 6.43
N HIS A 649 18.41 10.45 7.27
CA HIS A 649 19.85 10.12 7.27
C HIS A 649 20.15 8.65 7.63
N THR A 650 19.22 7.96 8.33
CA THR A 650 19.39 6.55 8.69
C THR A 650 19.12 5.61 7.50
N ALA A 651 18.51 6.10 6.42
CA ALA A 651 18.11 5.32 5.24
C ALA A 651 19.29 5.02 4.27
N LYS A 652 20.52 5.05 4.76
CA LYS A 652 21.71 4.77 3.93
C LYS A 652 21.83 3.27 3.67
N PRO A 653 22.03 2.82 2.41
CA PRO A 653 22.25 1.41 2.09
C PRO A 653 23.53 0.84 2.70
N LYS A 654 23.48 -0.40 3.21
CA LYS A 654 24.62 -1.25 3.57
C LYS A 654 25.01 -2.19 2.45
N GLY A 655 24.06 -2.52 1.58
CA GLY A 655 24.23 -3.46 0.48
C GLY A 655 22.97 -3.55 -0.35
N TYR A 656 22.95 -4.52 -1.25
CA TYR A 656 21.89 -4.72 -2.22
C TYR A 656 21.56 -6.20 -2.34
N VAL A 657 20.28 -6.48 -2.68
CA VAL A 657 19.84 -7.84 -3.02
C VAL A 657 19.45 -7.83 -4.50
N ILE A 658 19.96 -8.82 -5.23
CA ILE A 658 19.62 -9.04 -6.63
C ILE A 658 18.74 -10.27 -6.71
N TYR A 659 17.55 -10.10 -7.21
CA TYR A 659 16.60 -11.17 -7.49
C TYR A 659 16.64 -11.51 -8.97
N THR A 660 16.64 -12.80 -9.28
CA THR A 660 16.73 -13.32 -10.64
C THR A 660 15.49 -14.13 -10.99
N ARG A 661 15.00 -13.93 -12.21
CA ARG A 661 13.98 -14.75 -12.87
C ARG A 661 14.59 -15.28 -14.18
N LYS A 662 14.42 -16.58 -14.46
CA LYS A 662 14.98 -17.24 -15.65
C LYS A 662 13.95 -18.12 -16.32
N PHE A 663 13.90 -18.11 -17.65
CA PHE A 663 13.11 -19.03 -18.47
C PHE A 663 13.71 -19.16 -19.88
N ALA A 664 13.39 -20.23 -20.63
CA ALA A 664 13.85 -20.43 -21.99
C ALA A 664 13.11 -19.50 -22.97
N VAL A 665 13.76 -19.09 -24.08
CA VAL A 665 13.13 -18.20 -25.10
C VAL A 665 11.85 -18.77 -25.69
N ASN A 666 11.73 -20.10 -25.75
CA ASN A 666 10.55 -20.81 -26.28
C ASN A 666 9.57 -21.26 -25.20
N ASP A 667 9.79 -20.85 -23.94
CA ASP A 667 8.84 -21.13 -22.85
C ASP A 667 7.54 -20.34 -23.10
N SER A 668 6.40 -20.97 -22.90
CA SER A 668 5.08 -20.35 -23.07
C SER A 668 4.75 -19.36 -21.95
N HIS A 669 5.37 -19.53 -20.78
CA HIS A 669 5.12 -18.75 -19.57
C HIS A 669 6.36 -17.97 -19.15
N SER A 670 6.34 -16.66 -19.44
CA SER A 670 7.42 -15.72 -19.11
C SER A 670 7.28 -15.06 -17.74
N ASP A 671 6.09 -15.10 -17.12
CA ASP A 671 5.78 -14.38 -15.88
C ASP A 671 6.06 -15.23 -14.63
N LYS A 672 7.19 -15.93 -14.60
CA LYS A 672 7.61 -16.74 -13.45
C LYS A 672 8.06 -15.88 -12.27
N GLY A 673 7.98 -16.43 -11.04
CA GLY A 673 8.47 -15.78 -9.85
C GLY A 673 9.98 -15.58 -9.85
N PHE A 674 10.43 -14.64 -9.01
CA PHE A 674 11.85 -14.44 -8.74
C PHE A 674 12.35 -15.42 -7.67
N ASP A 675 13.67 -15.67 -7.65
CA ASP A 675 14.37 -16.41 -6.60
C ASP A 675 14.39 -15.63 -5.26
N ASN A 676 15.04 -16.18 -4.23
CA ASN A 676 15.19 -15.53 -2.93
C ASN A 676 16.28 -14.45 -2.88
N GLY A 677 16.98 -14.22 -3.99
CA GLY A 677 17.98 -13.19 -4.16
C GLY A 677 19.37 -13.54 -3.60
N ILE A 678 20.36 -12.78 -4.05
CA ILE A 678 21.74 -12.82 -3.59
C ILE A 678 22.20 -11.44 -3.09
N VAL A 679 23.01 -11.42 -2.02
CA VAL A 679 23.56 -10.19 -1.45
C VAL A 679 24.80 -9.72 -2.18
N VAL A 680 24.84 -8.43 -2.52
CA VAL A 680 26.01 -7.74 -3.09
C VAL A 680 26.30 -6.47 -2.30
N LYS A 681 27.57 -6.25 -1.94
CA LYS A 681 27.98 -5.04 -1.19
C LYS A 681 28.21 -3.82 -2.08
N GLY A 682 28.71 -4.03 -3.30
CA GLY A 682 28.97 -2.97 -4.28
C GLY A 682 27.76 -2.66 -5.14
N THR A 683 27.90 -1.66 -6.00
CA THR A 683 26.86 -1.21 -6.96
C THR A 683 27.00 -1.86 -8.33
N SER A 684 27.75 -2.93 -8.45
CA SER A 684 27.93 -3.70 -9.70
C SER A 684 28.27 -5.14 -9.39
N VAL A 685 27.81 -6.05 -10.28
CA VAL A 685 28.14 -7.48 -10.24
C VAL A 685 28.13 -8.07 -11.63
N LYS A 686 28.94 -9.11 -11.86
CA LYS A 686 28.95 -9.90 -13.07
C LYS A 686 28.40 -11.29 -12.76
N LEU A 687 27.33 -11.68 -13.48
CA LEU A 687 26.65 -12.99 -13.31
C LEU A 687 26.77 -13.80 -14.60
N HIS A 688 26.95 -15.13 -14.48
CA HIS A 688 26.95 -16.04 -15.62
C HIS A 688 25.51 -16.24 -16.14
N ILE A 689 25.35 -16.32 -17.47
CA ILE A 689 24.07 -16.62 -18.13
C ILE A 689 24.25 -17.70 -19.18
N SER A 690 23.20 -18.50 -19.39
CA SER A 690 23.12 -19.49 -20.49
C SER A 690 22.59 -18.81 -21.76
N THR A 691 23.01 -19.31 -22.93
CA THR A 691 22.42 -18.91 -24.22
C THR A 691 20.96 -19.38 -24.30
N ASP A 692 20.17 -18.71 -25.14
CA ASP A 692 18.77 -19.05 -25.44
C ASP A 692 17.86 -19.08 -24.19
N SER A 693 18.28 -18.36 -23.16
CA SER A 693 17.50 -18.12 -21.95
C SER A 693 17.40 -16.62 -21.69
N ILE A 694 16.21 -16.17 -21.29
CA ILE A 694 15.97 -14.79 -20.84
C ILE A 694 16.16 -14.75 -19.33
N TYR A 695 16.97 -13.81 -18.88
CA TYR A 695 17.19 -13.50 -17.48
C TYR A 695 16.64 -12.13 -17.17
N SER A 696 15.78 -12.03 -16.15
CA SER A 696 15.28 -10.76 -15.63
C SER A 696 15.83 -10.50 -14.25
N TYR A 697 16.20 -9.26 -13.97
CA TYR A 697 16.80 -8.83 -12.71
C TYR A 697 16.06 -7.65 -12.13
N LYS A 698 15.86 -7.65 -10.84
CA LYS A 698 15.50 -6.48 -10.04
C LYS A 698 16.47 -6.35 -8.87
N VAL A 699 16.74 -5.13 -8.44
CA VAL A 699 17.68 -4.80 -7.37
C VAL A 699 16.95 -4.05 -6.28
N THR A 700 17.16 -4.45 -5.02
CA THR A 700 16.76 -3.69 -3.86
C THR A 700 17.98 -3.23 -3.08
N ALA A 701 17.87 -2.11 -2.38
CA ALA A 701 18.84 -1.67 -1.40
C ALA A 701 18.39 -2.12 -0.01
N PHE A 702 19.31 -2.48 0.88
CA PHE A 702 18.99 -2.82 2.25
C PHE A 702 19.94 -2.18 3.27
N ASN A 703 19.46 -2.05 4.49
CA ASN A 703 20.23 -1.71 5.69
C ASN A 703 19.64 -2.47 6.90
N ASP A 704 20.08 -2.14 8.11
CA ASP A 704 19.57 -2.77 9.34
C ASP A 704 18.08 -2.48 9.62
N GLY A 705 17.53 -1.46 8.98
CA GLY A 705 16.11 -1.06 9.09
C GLY A 705 15.17 -1.79 8.14
N GLY A 706 15.71 -2.44 7.10
CA GLY A 706 14.89 -3.16 6.14
C GLY A 706 15.37 -3.05 4.70
N GLU A 707 14.52 -3.50 3.80
CA GLU A 707 14.73 -3.58 2.36
C GLU A 707 13.89 -2.53 1.63
N SER A 708 14.45 -1.88 0.61
CA SER A 708 13.74 -0.91 -0.22
C SER A 708 12.67 -1.57 -1.11
N PHE A 709 11.81 -0.78 -1.70
CA PHE A 709 11.10 -1.19 -2.90
C PHE A 709 12.12 -1.52 -4.01
N PRO A 710 11.75 -2.43 -4.96
CA PRO A 710 12.67 -2.82 -6.03
C PRO A 710 12.87 -1.70 -7.06
N SER A 711 13.99 -1.82 -7.82
CA SER A 711 14.18 -1.14 -9.09
C SER A 711 13.11 -1.54 -10.11
N GLU A 712 13.13 -0.91 -11.30
CA GLU A 712 12.56 -1.52 -12.49
C GLU A 712 13.18 -2.90 -12.75
N ILE A 713 12.48 -3.73 -13.54
CA ILE A 713 12.95 -5.06 -13.94
C ILE A 713 13.61 -4.94 -15.31
N LEU A 714 14.89 -5.30 -15.38
CA LEU A 714 15.64 -5.35 -16.62
C LEU A 714 15.93 -6.78 -17.05
N SER A 715 15.83 -7.04 -18.34
CA SER A 715 16.01 -8.37 -18.90
C SER A 715 17.14 -8.40 -19.92
N VAL A 716 17.78 -9.57 -20.08
CA VAL A 716 18.81 -9.83 -21.07
C VAL A 716 18.66 -11.22 -21.67
N CYS A 717 19.10 -11.39 -22.91
CA CYS A 717 19.22 -12.69 -23.55
C CYS A 717 20.40 -12.74 -24.49
N ARG A 718 21.21 -13.80 -24.40
CA ARG A 718 22.23 -14.16 -25.36
C ARG A 718 21.72 -15.26 -26.28
N ARG A 719 21.62 -14.99 -27.59
CA ARG A 719 21.19 -15.97 -28.59
C ARG A 719 22.40 -16.78 -29.06
N SER A 720 22.19 -18.09 -29.30
CA SER A 720 23.20 -18.99 -29.90
C SER A 720 23.44 -18.64 -31.39
N ASN A 721 22.38 -18.40 -32.15
CA ASN A 721 22.40 -17.94 -33.54
C ASN A 721 22.05 -16.44 -33.58
N ASP A 722 23.02 -15.60 -33.18
CA ASP A 722 22.81 -14.18 -32.92
C ASP A 722 22.81 -13.35 -34.22
N LYS A 723 21.72 -12.68 -34.53
CA LYS A 723 21.59 -11.72 -35.62
C LYS A 723 22.16 -10.34 -35.30
N GLY A 724 22.58 -10.09 -34.09
CA GLY A 724 23.06 -8.83 -33.53
C GLY A 724 22.48 -8.52 -32.16
N GLU A 725 23.11 -7.60 -31.42
CA GLU A 725 22.68 -7.18 -30.08
C GLU A 725 21.86 -5.88 -30.16
N VAL A 726 20.67 -5.87 -29.52
CA VAL A 726 19.79 -4.72 -29.37
C VAL A 726 19.92 -4.19 -27.93
N LEU A 727 20.02 -2.86 -27.75
CA LEU A 727 19.84 -2.26 -26.42
C LEU A 727 18.39 -1.85 -26.23
N VAL A 728 17.73 -2.43 -25.23
CA VAL A 728 16.38 -2.04 -24.79
C VAL A 728 16.51 -0.99 -23.69
N ILE A 729 16.03 0.23 -23.92
CA ILE A 729 16.03 1.30 -22.92
C ILE A 729 14.64 1.42 -22.32
N ASN A 730 14.52 1.17 -21.00
CA ASN A 730 13.29 1.44 -20.28
C ASN A 730 13.17 2.93 -19.98
N GLY A 731 12.36 3.65 -20.77
CA GLY A 731 11.99 5.05 -20.56
C GLY A 731 10.69 5.23 -19.79
N PHE A 732 9.89 4.15 -19.59
CA PHE A 732 8.64 4.18 -18.85
C PHE A 732 8.89 3.95 -17.36
N THR A 733 9.45 4.94 -16.67
CA THR A 733 9.95 4.80 -15.30
C THR A 733 9.19 5.62 -14.26
N LYS A 734 8.20 6.43 -14.66
CA LYS A 734 7.48 7.33 -13.77
C LYS A 734 6.02 6.94 -13.62
N THR A 735 5.48 7.24 -12.46
CA THR A 735 4.03 7.22 -12.17
C THR A 735 3.46 8.62 -12.28
N SER A 736 2.15 8.77 -12.47
CA SER A 736 1.49 10.06 -12.54
C SER A 736 0.03 9.99 -12.09
N PRO A 737 -0.55 11.09 -11.58
CA PRO A 737 -1.97 11.18 -11.25
C PRO A 737 -2.85 11.17 -12.51
N PRO A 738 -4.19 10.94 -12.36
CA PRO A 738 -5.15 11.06 -13.45
C PRO A 738 -5.31 12.51 -13.91
N ALA A 739 -5.86 12.69 -15.13
CA ALA A 739 -6.22 14.00 -15.62
C ALA A 739 -7.27 14.66 -14.74
N VAL A 740 -7.16 15.99 -14.56
CA VAL A 740 -8.06 16.78 -13.73
C VAL A 740 -8.67 17.94 -14.50
N ILE A 741 -9.94 18.22 -14.23
CA ILE A 741 -10.58 19.51 -14.54
C ILE A 741 -10.74 20.29 -13.23
N ASN A 742 -10.28 21.55 -13.23
CA ASN A 742 -10.36 22.43 -12.07
C ASN A 742 -10.73 23.85 -12.50
N ARG A 743 -12.02 24.05 -12.74
CA ARG A 743 -12.64 25.34 -13.05
C ARG A 743 -13.66 25.70 -11.98
N PRO A 744 -14.04 26.96 -11.84
CA PRO A 744 -15.04 27.39 -10.84
C PRO A 744 -16.40 26.67 -10.95
N ASP A 745 -16.80 26.31 -12.16
CA ASP A 745 -18.06 25.63 -12.51
C ASP A 745 -17.93 24.11 -12.65
N LYS A 746 -16.71 23.60 -12.83
CA LYS A 746 -16.45 22.17 -13.03
C LYS A 746 -15.19 21.74 -12.34
N LYS A 747 -15.28 20.73 -11.46
CA LYS A 747 -14.14 20.11 -10.79
C LYS A 747 -14.24 18.59 -10.80
N GLY A 748 -13.11 17.89 -10.97
CA GLY A 748 -13.10 16.44 -10.89
C GLY A 748 -11.98 15.81 -11.69
N PHE A 749 -12.09 14.50 -11.91
CA PHE A 749 -11.14 13.66 -12.61
C PHE A 749 -11.70 13.17 -13.93
N LEU A 750 -10.83 13.09 -14.93
CA LEU A 750 -11.16 12.70 -16.31
C LEU A 750 -10.32 11.47 -16.74
N PRO A 751 -10.60 10.26 -16.21
CA PRO A 751 -9.83 9.05 -16.56
C PRO A 751 -9.92 8.68 -18.05
N SER A 752 -10.96 9.13 -18.76
CA SER A 752 -11.07 8.95 -20.22
C SER A 752 -10.06 9.77 -21.00
N GLU A 753 -9.60 10.91 -20.46
CA GLU A 753 -8.53 11.73 -21.05
C GLU A 753 -7.15 11.19 -20.68
N ASP A 754 -6.99 10.79 -19.43
CA ASP A 754 -5.78 10.21 -18.89
C ASP A 754 -6.09 9.50 -17.57
N TYR A 755 -6.06 8.18 -17.60
CA TYR A 755 -6.38 7.34 -16.46
C TYR A 755 -5.43 7.52 -15.27
N ALA A 756 -4.22 7.86 -15.47
CA ALA A 756 -3.09 7.85 -14.57
C ALA A 756 -2.02 6.82 -14.99
N ILE A 757 -0.92 6.84 -14.28
CA ILE A 757 0.10 5.80 -14.31
C ILE A 757 0.30 5.32 -12.86
N PRO A 758 -0.53 4.41 -12.35
CA PRO A 758 -0.41 3.86 -11.00
C PRO A 758 0.86 3.02 -10.83
N TYR A 759 1.34 2.89 -9.60
CA TYR A 759 2.41 1.96 -9.26
C TYR A 759 1.88 0.52 -9.24
N LYS A 760 2.29 -0.28 -10.21
CA LYS A 760 1.89 -1.69 -10.43
C LYS A 760 0.38 -1.89 -10.59
N THR A 761 -0.40 -1.61 -9.56
CA THR A 761 -1.84 -1.90 -9.50
C THR A 761 -2.57 -0.76 -8.82
N ASP A 762 -3.72 -0.37 -9.37
CA ASP A 762 -4.65 0.56 -8.75
C ASP A 762 -5.87 -0.19 -8.20
N TYR A 763 -5.99 -0.20 -6.89
CA TYR A 763 -7.15 -0.72 -6.18
C TYR A 763 -8.25 0.35 -5.99
N SER A 764 -7.95 1.65 -6.21
CA SER A 764 -8.82 2.74 -5.81
C SER A 764 -9.99 3.00 -6.73
N TYR A 765 -9.86 2.72 -8.03
CA TYR A 765 -10.81 3.12 -9.04
C TYR A 765 -12.16 2.38 -8.96
N THR A 766 -13.27 3.15 -9.01
CA THR A 766 -14.64 2.60 -9.06
C THR A 766 -15.28 2.78 -10.44
N GLY A 767 -15.01 3.90 -11.11
CA GLY A 767 -15.59 4.29 -12.37
C GLY A 767 -15.47 5.78 -12.63
N ASN A 768 -15.90 6.24 -13.80
CA ASN A 768 -15.85 7.65 -14.19
C ASN A 768 -16.74 8.51 -13.27
N GLN A 769 -16.26 9.71 -12.94
CA GLN A 769 -17.08 10.75 -12.36
C GLN A 769 -18.15 11.20 -13.37
N TYR A 770 -19.37 11.46 -12.91
CA TYR A 770 -20.46 11.99 -13.76
C TYR A 770 -21.02 13.31 -13.26
N ASP A 771 -20.84 13.68 -11.98
CA ASP A 771 -21.23 14.99 -11.47
C ASP A 771 -19.99 15.84 -11.17
N PHE A 772 -19.82 16.91 -11.94
CA PHE A 772 -18.67 17.83 -11.88
C PHE A 772 -19.00 19.20 -11.28
N ASP A 773 -20.28 19.49 -10.98
CA ASP A 773 -20.67 20.81 -10.45
C ASP A 773 -20.46 20.88 -8.94
N PRO A 774 -19.51 21.69 -8.44
CA PRO A 774 -19.23 21.80 -7.01
C PRO A 774 -20.37 22.42 -6.19
N LYS A 775 -21.46 22.87 -6.81
CA LYS A 775 -22.64 23.38 -6.14
C LYS A 775 -23.66 22.29 -5.80
N ASN A 776 -23.58 21.13 -6.45
CA ASN A 776 -24.51 20.04 -6.21
C ASN A 776 -24.25 19.42 -4.83
N ARG A 777 -25.31 19.38 -4.02
CA ARG A 777 -25.23 18.93 -2.64
C ARG A 777 -25.43 17.44 -2.50
N TRP A 778 -24.79 16.86 -1.52
CA TRP A 778 -25.03 15.48 -1.08
C TRP A 778 -26.47 15.37 -0.53
N THR A 779 -27.19 14.34 -0.94
CA THR A 779 -28.50 13.97 -0.43
C THR A 779 -28.39 12.69 0.41
N ASP A 780 -27.82 11.62 -0.17
CA ASP A 780 -27.53 10.35 0.46
C ASP A 780 -26.39 9.64 -0.32
N ASP A 781 -26.01 8.43 0.09
CA ASP A 781 -24.92 7.71 -0.55
C ASP A 781 -25.27 7.21 -1.98
N ASP A 782 -26.56 7.11 -2.33
CA ASP A 782 -27.03 6.78 -3.68
C ASP A 782 -27.12 8.04 -4.57
N SER A 783 -27.17 9.23 -3.99
CA SER A 783 -27.29 10.53 -4.66
C SER A 783 -26.32 11.55 -4.03
N PRO A 784 -25.01 11.34 -4.16
CA PRO A 784 -24.01 12.10 -3.39
C PRO A 784 -23.72 13.51 -3.95
N GLY A 785 -24.29 13.89 -5.10
CA GLY A 785 -24.04 15.19 -5.72
C GLY A 785 -22.62 15.33 -6.27
N PHE A 786 -21.97 16.47 -5.96
CA PHE A 786 -20.63 16.76 -6.49
C PHE A 786 -19.64 15.63 -6.26
N GLY A 787 -18.96 15.24 -7.33
CA GLY A 787 -17.97 14.15 -7.32
C GLY A 787 -18.56 12.78 -7.58
N ALA A 788 -19.89 12.63 -7.64
CA ALA A 788 -20.57 11.35 -7.87
C ALA A 788 -19.95 10.57 -9.04
N SER A 789 -19.70 9.28 -8.81
CA SER A 789 -18.96 8.42 -9.71
C SER A 789 -19.65 7.07 -9.89
N TYR A 790 -19.43 6.45 -11.05
CA TYR A 790 -19.95 5.10 -11.35
C TYR A 790 -19.21 4.01 -10.56
N GLY A 791 -19.87 2.84 -10.42
CA GLY A 791 -19.33 1.63 -9.79
C GLY A 791 -18.94 0.53 -10.79
N THR A 792 -18.70 0.85 -12.05
CA THR A 792 -18.51 -0.12 -13.14
C THR A 792 -17.28 -1.02 -12.94
N TYR A 793 -16.24 -0.52 -12.29
CA TYR A 793 -14.94 -1.19 -12.14
C TYR A 793 -14.58 -1.55 -10.70
N GLU A 794 -15.53 -1.58 -9.79
CA GLU A 794 -15.28 -1.81 -8.35
C GLU A 794 -14.63 -3.14 -8.00
N GLN A 795 -14.83 -4.17 -8.85
CA GLN A 795 -14.30 -5.52 -8.61
C GLN A 795 -12.92 -5.75 -9.25
N ILE A 796 -12.42 -4.78 -10.00
CA ILE A 796 -11.17 -4.89 -10.75
C ILE A 796 -10.06 -4.15 -9.99
N ALA A 797 -8.90 -4.80 -9.88
CA ALA A 797 -7.64 -4.14 -9.60
C ALA A 797 -7.02 -3.74 -10.94
N VAL A 798 -6.96 -2.45 -11.22
CA VAL A 798 -6.57 -1.95 -12.54
C VAL A 798 -5.06 -2.01 -12.70
N ALA A 799 -4.58 -2.53 -13.82
CA ALA A 799 -3.16 -2.57 -14.12
C ALA A 799 -2.57 -1.17 -14.29
N GLY A 800 -1.44 -0.91 -13.61
CA GLY A 800 -0.62 0.30 -13.77
C GLY A 800 0.72 -0.01 -14.44
N ASN A 801 1.76 0.75 -14.09
CA ASN A 801 3.12 0.48 -14.56
C ASN A 801 3.72 -0.69 -13.77
N SER A 802 3.93 -1.82 -14.45
CA SER A 802 4.58 -3.01 -13.86
C SER A 802 6.09 -2.86 -13.71
N PHE A 803 6.71 -1.91 -14.43
CA PHE A 803 8.16 -1.72 -14.56
C PHE A 803 8.91 -2.93 -15.15
N ASP A 804 8.23 -3.79 -15.93
CA ASP A 804 8.77 -5.06 -16.49
C ASP A 804 8.66 -5.11 -18.04
N TYR A 805 8.51 -3.99 -18.71
CA TYR A 805 8.33 -3.94 -20.17
C TYR A 805 9.57 -4.30 -20.99
N PRO A 806 10.83 -4.15 -20.47
CA PRO A 806 11.99 -4.73 -21.12
C PRO A 806 11.92 -6.22 -21.36
N LEU A 807 11.13 -6.97 -20.55
CA LEU A 807 10.82 -8.37 -20.82
C LEU A 807 9.93 -8.52 -22.04
N SER A 808 8.83 -7.78 -22.13
CA SER A 808 7.85 -7.89 -23.22
C SER A 808 8.46 -7.62 -24.60
N HIS A 809 9.31 -6.60 -24.71
CA HIS A 809 10.09 -6.31 -25.92
C HIS A 809 11.20 -7.33 -26.13
N GLY A 810 11.94 -7.68 -25.08
CA GLY A 810 13.04 -8.63 -25.13
C GLY A 810 12.64 -10.03 -25.58
N GLU A 811 11.44 -10.51 -25.19
CA GLU A 811 10.88 -11.76 -25.73
C GLU A 811 10.71 -11.72 -27.26
N ALA A 812 10.13 -10.63 -27.77
CA ALA A 812 9.91 -10.47 -29.20
C ALA A 812 11.26 -10.35 -29.96
N ILE A 813 12.22 -9.60 -29.40
CA ILE A 813 13.59 -9.43 -29.93
C ILE A 813 14.31 -10.78 -29.96
N ALA A 814 14.25 -11.57 -28.87
CA ALA A 814 14.89 -12.87 -28.80
C ALA A 814 14.26 -13.89 -29.76
N LYS A 815 12.93 -13.90 -29.91
CA LYS A 815 12.21 -14.73 -30.90
C LYS A 815 12.58 -14.36 -32.33
N ALA A 816 12.83 -13.07 -32.62
CA ALA A 816 13.35 -12.60 -33.92
C ALA A 816 14.81 -13.02 -34.18
N GLY A 817 15.50 -13.61 -33.21
CA GLY A 817 16.86 -14.14 -33.32
C GLY A 817 17.97 -13.14 -32.96
N PHE A 818 17.65 -12.07 -32.25
CA PHE A 818 18.63 -11.11 -31.74
C PHE A 818 18.94 -11.34 -30.27
N SER A 819 20.19 -11.09 -29.87
CA SER A 819 20.53 -10.90 -28.46
C SER A 819 20.07 -9.53 -28.00
N PHE A 820 19.86 -9.35 -26.70
CA PHE A 820 19.57 -8.03 -26.15
C PHE A 820 20.13 -7.80 -24.75
N SER A 821 20.51 -6.56 -24.52
CA SER A 821 20.82 -5.96 -23.22
C SER A 821 19.72 -4.97 -22.86
N SER A 822 19.61 -4.58 -21.58
CA SER A 822 18.66 -3.54 -21.19
C SER A 822 19.26 -2.53 -20.19
N ALA A 823 18.71 -1.32 -20.19
CA ALA A 823 19.12 -0.24 -19.29
C ALA A 823 17.93 0.69 -18.97
N SER A 824 17.94 1.29 -17.79
CA SER A 824 17.04 2.42 -17.51
C SER A 824 17.46 3.64 -18.33
N ILE A 825 16.51 4.50 -18.68
CA ILE A 825 16.80 5.77 -19.35
C ILE A 825 17.80 6.63 -18.56
N GLN A 826 17.72 6.61 -17.21
CA GLN A 826 18.64 7.35 -16.34
C GLN A 826 20.08 6.81 -16.40
N ALA A 827 20.29 5.53 -16.68
CA ALA A 827 21.63 4.98 -16.85
C ALA A 827 22.28 5.50 -18.15
N VAL A 828 21.48 5.72 -19.19
CA VAL A 828 21.93 6.32 -20.46
C VAL A 828 22.16 7.81 -20.29
N GLU A 829 21.22 8.56 -19.74
CA GLU A 829 21.33 10.00 -19.49
C GLU A 829 22.55 10.38 -18.65
N LYS A 830 22.89 9.55 -17.66
CA LYS A 830 24.09 9.73 -16.80
C LYS A 830 25.36 9.14 -17.40
N ASN A 831 25.32 8.72 -18.65
CA ASN A 831 26.44 8.13 -19.38
C ASN A 831 27.08 6.90 -18.71
N SER A 832 26.28 6.16 -17.89
CA SER A 832 26.69 4.88 -17.32
C SER A 832 26.61 3.75 -18.36
N VAL A 833 25.80 3.94 -19.40
CA VAL A 833 25.67 3.09 -20.57
C VAL A 833 25.81 3.94 -21.82
N SER A 834 26.86 3.69 -22.62
CA SER A 834 27.04 4.33 -23.95
C SER A 834 26.25 3.56 -25.02
N LEU A 835 25.61 4.27 -25.93
CA LEU A 835 24.92 3.73 -27.10
C LEU A 835 25.86 3.27 -28.21
N ASP A 836 27.12 3.72 -28.22
CA ASP A 836 28.05 3.54 -29.32
C ASP A 836 28.30 2.12 -29.78
N ARG A 837 28.29 1.17 -28.83
CA ARG A 837 28.48 -0.25 -29.14
C ARG A 837 27.28 -0.93 -29.82
N PHE A 838 26.10 -0.33 -29.74
CA PHE A 838 24.87 -0.92 -30.26
C PHE A 838 24.52 -0.35 -31.61
N LYS A 839 24.17 -1.21 -32.57
CA LYS A 839 23.69 -0.76 -33.88
C LYS A 839 22.21 -0.39 -33.83
N ILE A 840 21.42 -1.10 -33.00
CA ILE A 840 19.97 -0.91 -32.82
C ILE A 840 19.67 -0.62 -31.35
N THR A 841 18.92 0.42 -31.11
CA THR A 841 18.37 0.75 -29.79
C THR A 841 16.85 0.75 -29.86
N ASP A 842 16.20 0.16 -28.84
CA ASP A 842 14.74 0.12 -28.65
C ASP A 842 14.37 0.92 -27.39
N LEU A 843 13.73 2.06 -27.57
CA LEU A 843 13.30 2.97 -26.49
C LEU A 843 11.83 2.80 -26.17
N ILE A 844 11.55 2.20 -25.03
CA ILE A 844 10.20 1.98 -24.50
C ILE A 844 9.78 3.21 -23.72
N LEU A 845 8.74 3.90 -24.16
CA LEU A 845 8.19 5.07 -23.48
C LEU A 845 6.80 4.80 -22.86
N GLY A 846 6.10 3.74 -23.29
CA GLY A 846 4.79 3.38 -22.75
C GLY A 846 3.82 4.56 -22.69
N LYS A 847 3.35 4.88 -21.50
CA LYS A 847 2.58 6.09 -21.19
C LYS A 847 3.42 7.18 -20.52
N GLN A 848 4.75 7.14 -20.64
CA GLN A 848 5.61 8.23 -20.13
C GLN A 848 5.20 9.54 -20.76
N LYS A 849 4.93 10.55 -19.95
CA LYS A 849 4.45 11.87 -20.35
C LYS A 849 5.16 12.97 -19.59
N ARG A 850 5.01 14.21 -20.08
CA ARG A 850 5.46 15.40 -19.36
C ARG A 850 4.65 15.56 -18.07
N ILE A 851 5.35 15.57 -16.94
CA ILE A 851 4.77 15.75 -15.61
C ILE A 851 5.23 17.10 -15.08
N LYS A 852 4.26 17.88 -14.59
CA LYS A 852 4.53 19.15 -13.91
C LYS A 852 4.46 18.93 -12.41
N ASN A 853 5.37 19.57 -11.68
CA ASN A 853 5.25 19.62 -10.22
C ASN A 853 3.94 20.35 -9.88
N GLY A 854 3.05 19.67 -9.16
CA GLY A 854 1.74 20.22 -8.78
C GLY A 854 1.82 21.48 -7.93
N PHE A 855 2.94 21.68 -7.24
CA PHE A 855 3.21 22.82 -6.37
C PHE A 855 3.78 24.03 -7.12
N THR A 856 4.77 23.83 -8.01
CA THR A 856 5.46 24.91 -8.72
C THR A 856 4.94 25.13 -10.14
N GLY A 857 4.18 24.18 -10.70
CA GLY A 857 3.77 24.20 -12.09
C GLY A 857 4.90 24.00 -13.11
N GLN A 858 6.16 23.86 -12.65
CA GLN A 858 7.31 23.62 -13.52
C GLN A 858 7.34 22.19 -14.02
N ALA A 859 7.81 21.97 -15.26
CA ALA A 859 8.01 20.64 -15.80
C ALA A 859 9.05 19.88 -14.95
N GLN A 860 8.64 18.77 -14.37
CA GLN A 860 9.49 17.92 -13.56
C GLN A 860 10.14 16.81 -14.41
N TYR A 861 9.38 16.27 -15.36
CA TYR A 861 9.82 15.24 -16.29
C TYR A 861 9.31 15.56 -17.71
N ALA A 862 10.04 15.11 -18.72
CA ALA A 862 9.61 15.07 -20.11
C ALA A 862 9.59 13.62 -20.60
N THR A 863 8.84 13.33 -21.64
CA THR A 863 8.80 12.00 -22.28
C THR A 863 10.18 11.59 -22.79
N ILE A 864 10.86 12.48 -23.48
CA ILE A 864 12.29 12.39 -23.86
C ILE A 864 12.97 13.66 -23.35
N SER A 865 13.85 13.52 -22.37
CA SER A 865 14.54 14.66 -21.77
C SER A 865 15.49 15.35 -22.75
N PRO A 866 15.87 16.61 -22.54
CA PRO A 866 16.87 17.31 -23.40
C PRO A 866 18.22 16.57 -23.51
N ASP A 867 18.66 15.95 -22.39
CA ASP A 867 19.89 15.15 -22.38
C ASP A 867 19.74 13.92 -23.29
N MET A 868 18.62 13.21 -23.17
CA MET A 868 18.33 12.04 -24.01
C MET A 868 18.15 12.43 -25.47
N GLN A 869 17.54 13.60 -25.78
CA GLN A 869 17.46 14.14 -27.16
C GLN A 869 18.85 14.34 -27.76
N THR A 870 19.78 14.90 -27.01
CA THR A 870 21.18 15.09 -27.43
C THR A 870 21.87 13.77 -27.73
N ILE A 871 21.78 12.83 -26.79
CA ILE A 871 22.37 11.48 -26.91
C ILE A 871 21.80 10.73 -28.13
N LEU A 872 20.47 10.76 -28.32
CA LEU A 872 19.83 10.11 -29.47
C LEU A 872 20.21 10.77 -30.80
N ASN A 873 20.35 12.12 -30.85
CA ASN A 873 20.77 12.82 -32.02
C ASN A 873 22.20 12.39 -32.42
N ASP A 874 23.15 12.40 -31.48
CA ASP A 874 24.55 12.02 -31.73
C ASP A 874 24.66 10.54 -32.14
N TYR A 875 23.87 9.67 -31.53
CA TYR A 875 23.79 8.26 -31.89
C TYR A 875 23.30 8.03 -33.31
N LEU A 876 22.24 8.72 -33.72
CA LEU A 876 21.65 8.60 -35.07
C LEU A 876 22.57 9.21 -36.15
N GLN A 877 23.26 10.31 -35.86
CA GLN A 877 24.24 10.92 -36.80
C GLN A 877 25.43 9.98 -37.12
N GLN A 878 25.68 8.95 -36.28
CA GLN A 878 26.67 7.90 -36.58
C GLN A 878 26.12 6.79 -37.51
N GLY A 879 24.90 6.94 -38.06
CA GLY A 879 24.30 5.95 -38.95
C GLY A 879 23.71 4.73 -38.20
N LYS A 880 23.40 4.88 -36.92
CA LYS A 880 22.76 3.88 -36.06
C LYS A 880 21.24 3.87 -36.25
N SER A 881 20.54 2.93 -35.62
CA SER A 881 19.12 2.73 -35.81
C SER A 881 18.35 2.75 -34.49
N LEU A 882 17.13 3.30 -34.52
CA LEU A 882 16.32 3.52 -33.34
C LEU A 882 14.87 3.01 -33.56
N LEU A 883 14.37 2.22 -32.63
CA LEU A 883 12.95 1.93 -32.44
C LEU A 883 12.46 2.75 -31.24
N VAL A 884 11.34 3.44 -31.36
CA VAL A 884 10.68 4.18 -30.26
C VAL A 884 9.20 3.86 -30.26
N SER A 885 8.65 3.57 -29.09
CA SER A 885 7.20 3.37 -28.94
C SER A 885 6.65 4.03 -27.68
N GLY A 886 5.48 4.67 -27.78
CA GLY A 886 4.83 5.33 -26.67
C GLY A 886 3.61 6.16 -27.08
N ALA A 887 2.73 6.45 -26.11
CA ALA A 887 1.46 7.13 -26.34
C ALA A 887 1.55 8.66 -26.48
N TYR A 888 2.63 9.29 -25.97
CA TYR A 888 2.69 10.75 -25.84
C TYR A 888 3.93 11.37 -26.50
N ILE A 889 4.51 10.71 -27.49
CA ILE A 889 5.75 11.17 -28.15
C ILE A 889 5.52 12.49 -28.91
N GLY A 890 4.53 12.51 -29.79
CA GLY A 890 4.18 13.69 -30.59
C GLY A 890 3.52 14.78 -29.76
N LYS A 891 2.60 14.40 -28.89
CA LYS A 891 1.93 15.31 -27.94
C LYS A 891 2.94 16.07 -27.09
N ASP A 892 3.93 15.37 -26.50
CA ASP A 892 4.89 15.98 -25.59
C ASP A 892 5.95 16.81 -26.32
N LEU A 893 6.51 16.30 -27.43
CA LEU A 893 7.58 16.99 -28.15
C LEU A 893 7.06 18.13 -29.03
N ILE A 894 5.87 18.02 -29.61
CA ILE A 894 5.33 19.00 -30.57
C ILE A 894 4.18 19.79 -29.99
N GLY A 895 3.21 19.10 -29.38
CA GLY A 895 1.99 19.73 -28.85
C GLY A 895 2.25 20.58 -27.60
N LEU A 896 3.08 20.10 -26.68
CA LEU A 896 3.39 20.72 -25.39
C LEU A 896 4.86 21.14 -25.27
N GLY A 897 5.70 20.74 -26.22
CA GLY A 897 7.14 20.92 -26.18
C GLY A 897 7.62 22.33 -26.48
N SER A 898 8.86 22.58 -26.12
CA SER A 898 9.59 23.78 -26.51
C SER A 898 9.93 23.80 -28.03
N PRO A 899 10.37 24.93 -28.61
CA PRO A 899 10.89 24.94 -29.96
C PRO A 899 12.05 23.96 -30.21
N THR A 900 12.89 23.72 -29.21
CA THR A 900 13.96 22.72 -29.25
C THR A 900 13.39 21.30 -29.33
N ASP A 901 12.41 20.95 -28.51
CA ASP A 901 11.73 19.64 -28.55
C ASP A 901 11.12 19.40 -29.95
N SER A 902 10.40 20.40 -30.47
CA SER A 902 9.81 20.34 -31.82
C SER A 902 10.85 20.20 -32.91
N THR A 903 12.03 20.85 -32.77
CA THR A 903 13.15 20.74 -33.72
C THR A 903 13.74 19.34 -33.71
N PHE A 904 13.94 18.74 -32.50
CA PHE A 904 14.38 17.34 -32.38
C PHE A 904 13.37 16.38 -33.04
N ALA A 905 12.09 16.56 -32.75
CA ALA A 905 11.02 15.72 -33.33
C ALA A 905 11.03 15.77 -34.86
N ARG A 906 11.10 16.97 -35.46
CA ARG A 906 11.02 17.17 -36.91
C ARG A 906 12.33 16.85 -37.65
N ASN A 907 13.49 17.20 -37.08
CA ASN A 907 14.78 17.10 -37.77
C ASN A 907 15.52 15.80 -37.43
N THR A 908 15.38 15.24 -36.25
CA THR A 908 16.08 14.02 -35.85
C THR A 908 15.14 12.80 -35.95
N LEU A 909 13.98 12.84 -35.34
CA LEU A 909 13.02 11.75 -35.46
C LEU A 909 12.22 11.75 -36.77
N LYS A 910 12.21 12.88 -37.52
CA LYS A 910 11.49 13.06 -38.79
C LYS A 910 9.97 12.88 -38.68
N ILE A 911 9.39 13.27 -37.55
CA ILE A 911 7.94 13.19 -37.27
C ILE A 911 7.27 14.55 -37.34
N SER A 912 6.00 14.54 -37.74
CA SER A 912 5.00 15.54 -37.39
C SER A 912 3.88 14.88 -36.56
N TRP A 913 3.24 15.67 -35.76
CA TRP A 913 2.15 15.20 -34.88
C TRP A 913 0.84 15.81 -35.36
N ARG A 914 -0.20 14.97 -35.42
CA ARG A 914 -1.53 15.40 -35.88
C ARG A 914 -2.48 15.62 -34.72
N THR A 915 -2.57 14.64 -33.82
CA THR A 915 -3.44 14.68 -32.62
C THR A 915 -3.00 13.62 -31.64
N ASP A 916 -3.33 13.81 -30.37
CA ASP A 916 -3.51 12.75 -29.35
C ASP A 916 -4.94 12.18 -29.46
N HIS A 917 -5.26 11.16 -28.67
CA HIS A 917 -6.56 10.45 -28.76
C HIS A 917 -6.91 10.03 -30.19
N ALA A 918 -5.90 9.51 -30.91
CA ALA A 918 -6.01 9.22 -32.33
C ALA A 918 -7.02 8.10 -32.67
N ALA A 919 -7.36 7.26 -31.69
CA ALA A 919 -8.33 6.18 -31.86
C ALA A 919 -8.90 5.72 -30.50
N ASP A 920 -10.19 5.41 -30.48
CA ASP A 920 -10.89 4.90 -29.30
C ASP A 920 -10.80 3.36 -29.18
N ASN A 921 -10.79 2.62 -30.30
CA ASN A 921 -10.73 1.15 -30.27
C ASN A 921 -9.33 0.56 -30.34
N CYS A 922 -8.31 1.41 -30.57
CA CYS A 922 -6.89 1.08 -30.59
C CYS A 922 -6.48 -0.11 -31.47
N THR A 923 -7.29 -0.55 -32.43
CA THR A 923 -6.90 -1.55 -33.43
C THR A 923 -5.97 -0.89 -34.46
N VAL A 924 -4.81 -1.50 -34.66
CA VAL A 924 -3.77 -1.00 -35.59
C VAL A 924 -3.56 -2.03 -36.70
N ARG A 925 -3.57 -1.58 -37.95
CA ARG A 925 -3.26 -2.41 -39.13
C ARG A 925 -1.95 -1.98 -39.76
N GLY A 926 -1.15 -2.94 -40.15
CA GLY A 926 0.03 -2.72 -40.97
C GLY A 926 -0.37 -2.27 -42.38
N VAL A 927 0.50 -1.52 -43.01
CA VAL A 927 0.34 -1.11 -44.42
C VAL A 927 1.63 -1.34 -45.17
N TYR A 928 1.51 -1.54 -46.51
CA TYR A 928 2.65 -1.60 -47.38
C TYR A 928 3.38 -0.22 -47.44
N SER A 929 4.69 -0.24 -47.35
CA SER A 929 5.52 0.92 -47.64
C SER A 929 6.79 0.51 -48.41
N PRO A 930 7.44 1.42 -49.14
CA PRO A 930 8.72 1.12 -49.79
C PRO A 930 9.85 0.76 -48.81
N ALA A 931 9.74 1.17 -47.55
CA ALA A 931 10.72 0.89 -46.51
C ALA A 931 10.54 -0.50 -45.88
N ILE A 932 9.31 -0.88 -45.64
CA ILE A 932 8.98 -2.13 -44.97
C ILE A 932 7.55 -2.58 -45.31
N ASP A 933 7.36 -3.86 -45.58
CA ASP A 933 6.03 -4.44 -45.76
C ASP A 933 5.58 -5.23 -44.52
N ILE A 934 4.60 -4.66 -43.82
CA ILE A 934 3.89 -5.27 -42.70
C ILE A 934 2.36 -5.30 -42.93
N SER A 935 1.92 -5.19 -44.20
CA SER A 935 0.51 -5.13 -44.57
C SER A 935 -0.30 -6.36 -44.21
N SER A 936 0.36 -7.48 -43.92
CA SER A 936 -0.29 -8.73 -43.49
C SER A 936 -0.70 -8.75 -42.02
N TYR A 937 -0.35 -7.73 -41.24
CA TYR A 937 -0.63 -7.72 -39.78
C TYR A 937 -1.77 -6.75 -39.46
N GLU A 938 -2.74 -7.26 -38.74
CA GLU A 938 -3.73 -6.49 -38.01
C GLU A 938 -3.65 -6.87 -36.54
N CYS A 939 -3.39 -5.95 -35.67
CA CYS A 939 -3.21 -6.20 -34.24
C CYS A 939 -4.07 -5.24 -33.41
N CYS A 940 -4.59 -5.76 -32.30
CA CYS A 940 -5.12 -4.93 -31.26
C CYS A 940 -4.01 -4.67 -30.25
N PRO A 941 -3.38 -3.50 -30.24
CA PRO A 941 -2.71 -3.04 -29.04
C PRO A 941 -3.81 -2.96 -28.00
N VAL A 942 -3.60 -3.58 -26.89
CA VAL A 942 -4.64 -3.58 -25.88
C VAL A 942 -4.89 -2.18 -25.45
N ASN A 943 -6.03 -1.92 -25.46
CA ASN A 943 -6.82 -1.58 -24.38
C ASN A 943 -7.16 -0.11 -24.32
N ASN A 944 -8.21 0.19 -24.89
CA ASN A 944 -9.11 1.22 -24.41
C ASN A 944 -9.99 0.73 -23.23
N LYS A 945 -9.84 -0.52 -22.75
CA LYS A 945 -10.63 -1.10 -21.63
C LYS A 945 -9.77 -1.32 -20.40
N ILE A 946 -10.26 -0.81 -19.28
CA ILE A 946 -9.68 -1.04 -17.97
C ILE A 946 -9.72 -2.53 -17.63
N ASN A 947 -8.57 -3.10 -17.25
CA ASN A 947 -8.40 -4.50 -16.87
C ASN A 947 -7.23 -4.67 -15.88
N SER A 948 -6.98 -5.91 -15.45
CA SER A 948 -5.93 -6.29 -14.50
C SER A 948 -4.58 -6.66 -15.12
N ASP A 949 -4.47 -6.77 -16.43
CA ASP A 949 -3.33 -7.41 -17.09
C ASP A 949 -2.30 -6.40 -17.59
N ILE A 950 -2.76 -5.30 -18.22
CA ILE A 950 -1.92 -4.24 -18.74
C ILE A 950 -2.61 -2.89 -18.61
N TYR A 951 -1.85 -1.82 -18.45
CA TYR A 951 -2.36 -0.46 -18.34
C TYR A 951 -3.21 -0.04 -19.54
N VAL A 952 -4.21 0.80 -19.28
CA VAL A 952 -5.12 1.32 -20.33
C VAL A 952 -4.42 2.32 -21.25
N LEU A 953 -4.70 2.24 -22.55
CA LEU A 953 -4.21 3.16 -23.58
C LEU A 953 -5.36 4.03 -24.09
N GLU A 954 -5.66 5.10 -23.38
CA GLU A 954 -6.77 6.02 -23.70
C GLU A 954 -6.40 7.11 -24.71
N SER A 955 -5.11 7.40 -24.88
CA SER A 955 -4.66 8.57 -25.64
C SER A 955 -3.45 8.25 -26.54
N PRO A 956 -3.59 7.41 -27.56
CA PRO A 956 -2.51 7.16 -28.53
C PRO A 956 -2.28 8.37 -29.43
N ASP A 957 -1.03 8.58 -29.86
CA ASP A 957 -0.63 9.65 -30.80
C ASP A 957 -0.87 9.27 -32.27
N ALA A 958 -1.36 10.21 -33.08
CA ALA A 958 -1.25 10.14 -34.52
C ALA A 958 0.05 10.82 -34.99
N ILE A 959 1.00 10.02 -35.46
CA ILE A 959 2.33 10.44 -35.89
C ILE A 959 2.46 10.31 -37.42
N GLU A 960 2.74 11.40 -38.11
CA GLU A 960 2.91 11.46 -39.54
C GLU A 960 4.38 11.68 -39.93
N PRO A 961 4.83 11.28 -41.13
CA PRO A 961 6.14 11.63 -41.65
C PRO A 961 6.32 13.16 -41.81
N ALA A 962 7.41 13.72 -41.30
CA ALA A 962 7.71 15.15 -41.49
C ALA A 962 8.29 15.49 -42.87
N ASN A 963 8.81 14.50 -43.61
CA ASN A 963 9.44 14.71 -44.92
C ASN A 963 9.42 13.41 -45.77
N LYS A 964 9.95 13.45 -47.00
CA LYS A 964 9.94 12.33 -47.96
C LYS A 964 10.82 11.11 -47.56
N GLN A 965 11.60 11.19 -46.49
CA GLN A 965 12.36 10.05 -45.94
C GLN A 965 11.54 9.13 -45.04
N GLY A 966 10.35 9.59 -44.62
CA GLY A 966 9.45 8.85 -43.75
C GLY A 966 8.27 8.22 -44.51
N TYR A 967 7.87 7.08 -44.08
CA TYR A 967 6.74 6.31 -44.64
C TYR A 967 5.82 5.84 -43.49
N THR A 968 4.51 6.05 -43.62
CA THR A 968 3.55 5.40 -42.71
C THR A 968 3.61 3.89 -42.92
N ILE A 969 3.77 3.12 -41.85
CA ILE A 969 3.85 1.65 -41.83
C ILE A 969 2.69 1.01 -41.10
N MET A 970 2.02 1.74 -40.20
CA MET A 970 0.79 1.30 -39.52
C MET A 970 -0.23 2.43 -39.46
N ARG A 971 -1.51 2.05 -39.48
CA ARG A 971 -2.63 2.99 -39.37
C ARG A 971 -3.63 2.49 -38.31
N TYR A 972 -4.26 3.40 -37.60
CA TYR A 972 -5.43 3.08 -36.79
C TYR A 972 -6.57 2.62 -37.70
N ALA A 973 -7.13 1.44 -37.41
CA ALA A 973 -8.15 0.84 -38.25
C ALA A 973 -9.43 1.68 -38.32
N GLU A 974 -9.76 2.33 -37.25
CA GLU A 974 -10.97 3.13 -37.04
C GLU A 974 -11.08 4.33 -38.01
N ASN A 975 -10.00 5.05 -38.24
CA ASN A 975 -10.03 6.33 -38.98
C ASN A 975 -8.89 6.51 -40.00
N SER A 976 -8.02 5.48 -40.12
CA SER A 976 -6.85 5.47 -41.02
C SER A 976 -5.78 6.54 -40.72
N MET A 977 -5.78 7.16 -39.53
CA MET A 977 -4.68 8.01 -39.09
C MET A 977 -3.39 7.19 -38.95
N SER A 978 -2.26 7.82 -39.16
CA SER A 978 -0.97 7.17 -39.06
C SER A 978 -0.63 6.83 -37.61
N ALA A 979 -0.44 5.54 -37.31
CA ALA A 979 -0.12 5.02 -35.99
C ALA A 979 1.39 4.78 -35.79
N ALA A 980 2.10 4.45 -36.89
CA ALA A 980 3.56 4.30 -36.86
C ALA A 980 4.19 4.65 -38.20
N ILE A 981 5.42 5.13 -38.13
CA ILE A 981 6.22 5.48 -39.32
C ILE A 981 7.60 4.79 -39.29
N ALA A 982 8.15 4.55 -40.48
CA ALA A 982 9.55 4.17 -40.68
C ALA A 982 10.27 5.26 -41.46
N VAL A 983 11.47 5.61 -41.04
CA VAL A 983 12.38 6.60 -41.70
C VAL A 983 13.57 5.86 -42.24
N SER A 984 13.89 6.12 -43.52
CA SER A 984 15.06 5.56 -44.21
C SER A 984 15.91 6.67 -44.83
N GLY A 985 17.15 6.74 -44.41
CA GLY A 985 18.10 7.77 -44.88
C GLY A 985 19.51 7.46 -44.40
N ALA A 986 20.26 8.49 -43.95
CA ALA A 986 21.59 8.31 -43.36
C ALA A 986 21.55 7.39 -42.11
N TYR A 987 20.42 7.33 -41.43
CA TYR A 987 20.10 6.44 -40.34
C TYR A 987 18.65 5.92 -40.48
N ARG A 988 18.26 4.94 -39.68
CA ARG A 988 16.92 4.37 -39.73
C ARG A 988 16.22 4.55 -38.38
N VAL A 989 14.95 4.95 -38.42
CA VAL A 989 14.12 5.11 -37.23
C VAL A 989 12.75 4.49 -37.48
N VAL A 990 12.21 3.75 -36.51
CA VAL A 990 10.81 3.35 -36.45
C VAL A 990 10.20 4.01 -35.21
N ILE A 991 9.08 4.68 -35.41
CA ILE A 991 8.36 5.34 -34.30
C ILE A 991 6.90 4.91 -34.33
N ALA A 992 6.43 4.36 -33.21
CA ALA A 992 5.02 4.03 -32.97
C ALA A 992 4.42 5.04 -32.00
N GLY A 993 3.30 5.67 -32.38
CA GLY A 993 2.50 6.57 -31.54
C GLY A 993 1.65 5.84 -30.50
N PHE A 994 1.91 4.55 -30.30
CA PHE A 994 1.33 3.69 -29.29
C PHE A 994 2.40 2.73 -28.74
N PRO A 995 2.26 2.26 -27.51
CA PRO A 995 3.20 1.34 -26.89
C PRO A 995 3.13 -0.06 -27.51
N LEU A 996 4.26 -0.57 -28.02
CA LEU A 996 4.31 -1.89 -28.67
C LEU A 996 4.14 -3.05 -27.68
N GLU A 997 4.48 -2.86 -26.41
CA GLU A 997 4.22 -3.84 -25.34
C GLU A 997 2.75 -4.14 -25.15
N THR A 998 1.85 -3.23 -25.54
CA THR A 998 0.41 -3.39 -25.43
C THR A 998 -0.22 -4.29 -26.51
N ILE A 999 0.55 -4.75 -27.50
CA ILE A 999 0.10 -5.77 -28.44
C ILE A 999 -0.07 -7.09 -27.68
N THR A 1000 -1.32 -7.58 -27.55
CA THR A 1000 -1.66 -8.76 -26.73
C THR A 1000 -1.25 -10.07 -27.34
N ASP A 1001 -1.40 -10.20 -28.65
CA ASP A 1001 -0.99 -11.41 -29.34
C ASP A 1001 0.53 -11.50 -29.40
N LYS A 1002 1.11 -12.35 -28.54
CA LYS A 1002 2.56 -12.54 -28.44
C LYS A 1002 3.19 -13.01 -29.76
N ALA A 1003 2.48 -13.79 -30.58
CA ALA A 1003 2.99 -14.29 -31.86
C ALA A 1003 3.05 -13.17 -32.91
N GLN A 1004 1.97 -12.40 -33.03
CA GLN A 1004 1.93 -11.21 -33.90
C GLN A 1004 2.97 -10.18 -33.48
N LYS A 1005 3.09 -9.89 -32.17
CA LYS A 1005 4.12 -8.97 -31.66
C LYS A 1005 5.52 -9.40 -32.06
N ALA A 1006 5.88 -10.69 -31.89
CA ALA A 1006 7.18 -11.22 -32.29
C ALA A 1006 7.42 -11.09 -33.81
N ALA A 1007 6.43 -11.39 -34.64
CA ALA A 1007 6.52 -11.29 -36.09
C ALA A 1007 6.67 -9.82 -36.57
N ILE A 1008 5.96 -8.88 -35.94
CA ILE A 1008 6.13 -7.44 -36.20
C ILE A 1008 7.55 -7.00 -35.81
N PHE A 1009 8.04 -7.36 -34.61
CA PHE A 1009 9.39 -7.04 -34.18
C PHE A 1009 10.46 -7.59 -35.11
N GLU A 1010 10.29 -8.82 -35.63
CA GLU A 1010 11.22 -9.39 -36.61
C GLU A 1010 11.33 -8.48 -37.88
N LYS A 1011 10.20 -8.04 -38.42
CA LYS A 1011 10.19 -7.15 -39.60
C LYS A 1011 10.83 -5.79 -39.29
N LEU A 1012 10.48 -5.20 -38.13
CA LEU A 1012 11.04 -3.91 -37.71
C LEU A 1012 12.56 -3.99 -37.51
N LEU A 1013 13.06 -5.03 -36.83
CA LEU A 1013 14.47 -5.23 -36.56
C LEU A 1013 15.29 -5.54 -37.84
N LEU A 1014 14.71 -6.29 -38.78
CA LEU A 1014 15.33 -6.54 -40.09
C LEU A 1014 15.46 -5.23 -40.90
N PHE A 1015 14.48 -4.33 -40.82
CA PHE A 1015 14.57 -3.00 -41.41
C PHE A 1015 15.64 -2.15 -40.73
N LEU A 1016 15.76 -2.18 -39.41
CA LEU A 1016 16.71 -1.37 -38.62
C LEU A 1016 18.15 -1.93 -38.69
N LYS A 1017 18.35 -3.19 -38.99
CA LYS A 1017 19.65 -3.83 -39.16
C LYS A 1017 20.38 -3.27 -40.37
#